data_a59f475a5d55f54ab96c432c748e21d6
#
_entry.id   a59f475a5d55f54ab96c432c748e21d6
#
_cell.length_a   1.000
_cell.length_b   1.000
_cell.length_c   1.000
_cell.angle_alpha   90.00
_cell.angle_beta   90.00
_cell.angle_gamma   90.00
#
_symmetry.space_group_name_H-M   'P 1'
#
loop_
_entity.id
_entity.type
_entity.pdbx_description
1 polymer ?
#
loop_
_entity_poly.entity_id
_entity_poly.type
_entity_poly.pdbx_seq_one_letter_code
_entity_poly.pdbx_strand_id
1 'polypeptide(L)'
;MIDLDTIQHHNCIEELTNLLCAKTLNQDKSFYRPLISYFLAVMASSQRVVIKTKDRGTVPVNLYVVNLAPSGYGKGLSMHIMEKITEGFRKDFMNKSFPLALENNLKKLASKKSASSGKTFDEEYDALSAQSSRAGTPIFVFDSGTTPALKQYRQKLLLAKAGALNFQCDEIGSNLLGNTEVMNAYLELFDQGQIKNKLVKNTADNVRDIEIDGFTPANCMLFGTQDKIFDGSSIEDVFYSFLEIGYARRCIFGIGKTIKAKSYYTKSPAEMYQELIQPQNDAVMDKWKNHFKALANPSKTGFSIDLPDSVAIKLLEYRIECEKLANSLSEYAGIKKAELSHRYYKALKLAGALAFVDNSPSITETILYQAIKLVEESGKSFQTILNRDKPYMKLAKYLMGCDNPVTHADLIEALPFYKSSQKNELMTLAQAYAYSQHGLIKKTYMDGIEFFKGEALEKTDLNQVILSYTKGTTPEEFNNNYTNAKVPFNQLHKLTHMDFMHWVNHHFLNGNIHKGHRCDNDVLTPFNLIVVDVDGDINIHKAIDLMRDYTFFVHTTKSNTDENTRFRMVIPIAYTLDLPKEEFSGFMSNIITWLPFKTDDQVKSISKKWESCSKGDAFGPGINYFYNDGELLDPLPFIPNTMKNERYLKENKKIITNLDNLARWFALRMSEGNRNNNMLRYALALKDSGLPYEEVEKKVFELNNQLVAPLSKEELQSSVLVSTAKGYVNGK
;
A
#
# COMPACT_ATOMS: atom_id res chain seq x y z
N MET A 1 0.27 29.02 -6.37
CA MET A 1 -0.24 27.80 -7.02
C MET A 1 -1.51 28.14 -7.78
N ILE A 2 -1.60 27.78 -9.07
CA ILE A 2 -2.82 28.01 -9.87
C ILE A 2 -3.88 27.07 -9.33
N ASP A 3 -5.06 27.61 -9.09
CA ASP A 3 -6.22 26.79 -8.74
C ASP A 3 -6.69 26.02 -9.99
N LEU A 4 -6.21 24.77 -10.11
CA LEU A 4 -6.56 23.90 -11.22
C LEU A 4 -8.06 23.50 -11.26
N ASP A 5 -8.76 23.68 -10.16
CA ASP A 5 -10.20 23.35 -10.12
C ASP A 5 -11.02 24.36 -10.91
N THR A 6 -10.53 25.61 -11.04
CA THR A 6 -11.14 26.65 -11.88
C THR A 6 -10.87 26.49 -13.37
N ILE A 7 -9.84 25.72 -13.76
CA ILE A 7 -9.48 25.50 -15.17
C ILE A 7 -10.43 24.44 -15.76
N GLN A 8 -11.03 24.75 -16.88
CA GLN A 8 -11.78 23.76 -17.67
C GLN A 8 -10.84 22.89 -18.50
N HIS A 9 -11.20 21.64 -18.74
CA HIS A 9 -10.48 20.82 -19.70
C HIS A 9 -10.62 21.38 -21.11
N HIS A 10 -9.63 21.03 -21.96
CA HIS A 10 -9.65 21.39 -23.36
C HIS A 10 -10.93 20.88 -24.04
N ASN A 11 -11.58 21.74 -24.82
CA ASN A 11 -12.92 21.47 -25.38
C ASN A 11 -12.97 20.14 -26.17
N CYS A 12 -11.98 19.89 -27.01
CA CYS A 12 -11.86 18.63 -27.76
C CYS A 12 -11.83 17.41 -26.83
N ILE A 13 -11.02 17.45 -25.76
CA ILE A 13 -10.90 16.34 -24.81
C ILE A 13 -12.22 16.15 -24.07
N GLU A 14 -12.87 17.23 -23.62
CA GLU A 14 -14.08 17.10 -22.80
C GLU A 14 -15.30 16.66 -23.62
N GLU A 15 -15.49 17.20 -24.84
CA GLU A 15 -16.57 16.75 -25.73
C GLU A 15 -16.42 15.26 -26.12
N LEU A 16 -15.20 14.82 -26.47
CA LEU A 16 -14.94 13.41 -26.79
C LEU A 16 -15.04 12.51 -25.57
N THR A 17 -14.64 12.99 -24.40
CA THR A 17 -14.80 12.26 -23.13
C THR A 17 -16.27 12.04 -22.83
N ASN A 18 -17.09 13.08 -22.94
CA ASN A 18 -18.54 12.98 -22.71
C ASN A 18 -19.19 12.02 -23.72
N LEU A 19 -18.76 12.07 -25.00
CA LEU A 19 -19.20 11.13 -26.03
C LEU A 19 -18.86 9.68 -25.65
N LEU A 20 -17.62 9.41 -25.23
CA LEU A 20 -17.21 8.07 -24.81
C LEU A 20 -17.97 7.61 -23.57
N CYS A 21 -18.15 8.48 -22.58
CA CYS A 21 -18.97 8.19 -21.41
C CYS A 21 -20.41 7.78 -21.81
N ALA A 22 -21.04 8.51 -22.72
CA ALA A 22 -22.39 8.22 -23.19
C ALA A 22 -22.45 6.88 -23.96
N LYS A 23 -21.53 6.66 -24.93
CA LYS A 23 -21.52 5.45 -25.77
C LYS A 23 -21.08 4.18 -25.02
N THR A 24 -20.36 4.29 -23.90
CA THR A 24 -19.95 3.15 -23.07
C THR A 24 -20.82 2.96 -21.82
N LEU A 25 -21.74 3.88 -21.57
CA LEU A 25 -22.54 3.95 -20.34
C LEU A 25 -21.66 3.96 -19.08
N ASN A 26 -20.50 4.59 -19.15
CA ASN A 26 -19.55 4.68 -18.04
C ASN A 26 -19.10 6.14 -17.84
N GLN A 27 -19.33 6.68 -16.65
CA GLN A 27 -19.09 8.09 -16.34
C GLN A 27 -17.67 8.40 -15.84
N ASP A 28 -16.74 7.43 -15.86
CA ASP A 28 -15.38 7.62 -15.40
C ASP A 28 -14.49 8.33 -16.43
N LYS A 29 -14.44 9.65 -16.32
CA LYS A 29 -13.69 10.51 -17.23
C LYS A 29 -12.17 10.29 -17.13
N SER A 30 -11.66 9.83 -16.00
CA SER A 30 -10.22 9.67 -15.77
C SER A 30 -9.56 8.59 -16.64
N PHE A 31 -10.35 7.65 -17.15
CA PHE A 31 -9.90 6.64 -18.11
C PHE A 31 -9.89 7.16 -19.56
N TYR A 32 -10.89 7.96 -19.96
CA TYR A 32 -11.06 8.38 -21.34
C TYR A 32 -10.17 9.56 -21.74
N ARG A 33 -9.90 10.51 -20.85
CA ARG A 33 -9.04 11.66 -21.14
C ARG A 33 -7.61 11.30 -21.58
N PRO A 34 -6.90 10.38 -20.90
CA PRO A 34 -5.61 9.88 -21.37
C PRO A 34 -5.69 9.18 -22.74
N LEU A 35 -6.74 8.38 -22.97
CA LEU A 35 -6.99 7.72 -24.24
C LEU A 35 -7.09 8.73 -25.39
N ILE A 36 -7.94 9.75 -25.23
CA ILE A 36 -8.13 10.80 -26.25
C ILE A 36 -6.80 11.54 -26.49
N SER A 37 -6.08 11.90 -25.41
CA SER A 37 -4.79 12.58 -25.50
C SER A 37 -3.78 11.82 -26.35
N TYR A 38 -3.76 10.48 -26.28
CA TYR A 38 -2.94 9.64 -27.13
C TYR A 38 -3.27 9.84 -28.62
N PHE A 39 -4.55 9.81 -29.00
CA PHE A 39 -4.95 10.00 -30.39
C PHE A 39 -4.59 11.40 -30.92
N LEU A 40 -4.73 12.44 -30.08
CA LEU A 40 -4.31 13.80 -30.48
C LEU A 40 -2.79 13.86 -30.70
N ALA A 41 -2.00 13.23 -29.85
CA ALA A 41 -0.55 13.16 -30.01
C ALA A 41 -0.14 12.32 -31.25
N VAL A 42 -0.84 11.22 -31.55
CA VAL A 42 -0.62 10.42 -32.76
C VAL A 42 -0.82 11.26 -34.02
N MET A 43 -1.86 12.08 -34.10
CA MET A 43 -2.10 12.97 -35.22
C MET A 43 -1.00 14.03 -35.35
N ALA A 44 -0.66 14.72 -34.27
CA ALA A 44 0.39 15.73 -34.26
C ALA A 44 1.76 15.15 -34.64
N SER A 45 2.13 14.01 -34.06
CA SER A 45 3.40 13.36 -34.30
C SER A 45 3.51 12.78 -35.73
N SER A 46 2.41 12.30 -36.32
CA SER A 46 2.37 11.84 -37.70
C SER A 46 2.70 12.98 -38.68
N GLN A 47 2.25 14.19 -38.37
CA GLN A 47 2.61 15.41 -39.10
C GLN A 47 3.98 16.00 -38.72
N ARG A 48 4.76 15.31 -37.88
CA ARG A 48 6.06 15.78 -37.38
C ARG A 48 6.01 17.15 -36.71
N VAL A 49 4.94 17.41 -35.97
CA VAL A 49 4.79 18.63 -35.18
C VAL A 49 5.87 18.73 -34.12
N VAL A 50 6.46 19.90 -33.97
CA VAL A 50 7.49 20.19 -32.99
C VAL A 50 7.15 21.47 -32.22
N ILE A 51 7.56 21.52 -30.96
CA ILE A 51 7.51 22.72 -30.13
C ILE A 51 8.90 23.36 -30.16
N LYS A 52 8.96 24.64 -30.52
CA LYS A 52 10.20 25.41 -30.46
C LYS A 52 10.35 26.00 -29.07
N THR A 53 11.40 25.61 -28.38
CA THR A 53 11.77 26.14 -27.07
C THR A 53 13.14 26.79 -27.13
N LYS A 54 13.37 27.82 -26.36
CA LYS A 54 14.65 28.54 -26.33
C LYS A 54 15.71 27.80 -25.49
N ASP A 55 15.28 27.00 -24.51
CA ASP A 55 16.14 26.27 -23.57
C ASP A 55 16.59 24.90 -24.09
N ARG A 56 15.76 24.23 -24.95
CA ARG A 56 15.98 22.85 -25.37
C ARG A 56 15.97 22.64 -26.89
N GLY A 57 15.79 23.73 -27.66
CA GLY A 57 15.61 23.64 -29.10
C GLY A 57 14.24 23.11 -29.48
N THR A 58 14.19 22.12 -30.38
CA THR A 58 12.93 21.54 -30.85
C THR A 58 12.55 20.29 -30.06
N VAL A 59 11.34 20.28 -29.49
CA VAL A 59 10.77 19.15 -28.75
C VAL A 59 9.69 18.47 -29.61
N PRO A 60 9.81 17.18 -29.94
CA PRO A 60 8.76 16.46 -30.66
C PRO A 60 7.49 16.28 -29.83
N VAL A 61 6.34 16.41 -30.50
CA VAL A 61 5.04 16.15 -29.88
C VAL A 61 4.75 14.66 -29.95
N ASN A 62 4.77 13.98 -28.81
CA ASN A 62 4.45 12.55 -28.69
C ASN A 62 4.07 12.23 -27.25
N LEU A 63 3.27 11.20 -27.01
CA LEU A 63 2.80 10.80 -25.69
C LEU A 63 2.89 9.29 -25.50
N TYR A 64 3.21 8.87 -24.27
CA TYR A 64 3.06 7.51 -23.79
C TYR A 64 1.93 7.47 -22.77
N VAL A 65 1.05 6.49 -22.91
CA VAL A 65 -0.15 6.35 -22.08
C VAL A 65 -0.27 4.92 -21.57
N VAL A 66 -0.55 4.77 -20.29
CA VAL A 66 -0.92 3.51 -19.65
C VAL A 66 -2.33 3.65 -19.11
N ASN A 67 -3.25 2.85 -19.62
CA ASN A 67 -4.66 2.85 -19.22
C ASN A 67 -5.04 1.50 -18.62
N LEU A 68 -5.32 1.47 -17.33
CA LEU A 68 -5.70 0.26 -16.60
C LEU A 68 -7.18 0.30 -16.24
N ALA A 69 -7.89 -0.78 -16.53
CA ALA A 69 -9.29 -0.90 -16.16
C ALA A 69 -9.70 -2.38 -15.97
N PRO A 70 -10.75 -2.66 -15.19
CA PRO A 70 -11.30 -4.00 -15.07
C PRO A 70 -11.74 -4.60 -16.40
N SER A 71 -11.92 -5.92 -16.45
CA SER A 71 -12.54 -6.57 -17.60
C SER A 71 -13.97 -6.07 -17.79
N GLY A 72 -14.43 -5.96 -19.03
CA GLY A 72 -15.76 -5.46 -19.34
C GLY A 72 -15.98 -3.93 -19.19
N TYR A 73 -14.91 -3.17 -18.94
CA TYR A 73 -14.99 -1.71 -18.71
C TYR A 73 -15.36 -0.90 -19.97
N GLY A 74 -15.31 -1.47 -21.16
CA GLY A 74 -15.54 -0.78 -22.42
C GLY A 74 -14.26 -0.32 -23.14
N LYS A 75 -13.10 -0.87 -22.78
CA LYS A 75 -11.79 -0.55 -23.40
C LYS A 75 -11.83 -0.67 -24.93
N GLY A 76 -12.21 -1.85 -25.44
CA GLY A 76 -12.26 -2.10 -26.89
C GLY A 76 -13.28 -1.21 -27.60
N LEU A 77 -14.45 -0.95 -27.02
CA LEU A 77 -15.45 -0.07 -27.62
C LEU A 77 -14.95 1.38 -27.70
N SER A 78 -14.34 1.90 -26.64
CA SER A 78 -13.79 3.26 -26.63
C SER A 78 -12.65 3.44 -27.65
N MET A 79 -11.78 2.43 -27.80
CA MET A 79 -10.75 2.40 -28.85
C MET A 79 -11.38 2.45 -30.24
N HIS A 80 -12.33 1.56 -30.53
CA HIS A 80 -13.00 1.50 -31.82
C HIS A 80 -13.68 2.81 -32.17
N ILE A 81 -14.35 3.47 -31.22
CA ILE A 81 -14.97 4.79 -31.44
C ILE A 81 -13.90 5.83 -31.81
N MET A 82 -12.80 5.90 -31.08
CA MET A 82 -11.72 6.85 -31.37
C MET A 82 -11.03 6.56 -32.71
N GLU A 83 -10.81 5.31 -33.05
CA GLU A 83 -10.29 4.91 -34.38
C GLU A 83 -11.24 5.34 -35.51
N LYS A 84 -12.55 5.19 -35.32
CA LYS A 84 -13.56 5.63 -36.28
C LYS A 84 -13.60 7.16 -36.44
N ILE A 85 -13.39 7.90 -35.34
CA ILE A 85 -13.33 9.37 -35.38
C ILE A 85 -12.06 9.85 -36.10
N THR A 86 -10.92 9.16 -35.90
CA THR A 86 -9.63 9.54 -36.49
C THR A 86 -9.36 8.88 -37.86
N GLU A 87 -10.26 8.01 -38.32
CA GLU A 87 -10.08 7.26 -39.59
C GLU A 87 -9.83 8.17 -40.80
N GLY A 88 -10.60 9.28 -40.86
CA GLY A 88 -10.46 10.27 -41.96
C GLY A 88 -9.05 10.89 -42.00
N PHE A 89 -8.50 11.23 -40.79
CA PHE A 89 -7.13 11.68 -40.67
C PHE A 89 -6.15 10.61 -41.16
N ARG A 90 -6.27 9.39 -40.64
CA ARG A 90 -5.38 8.27 -41.00
C ARG A 90 -5.35 8.02 -42.51
N LYS A 91 -6.53 7.91 -43.15
CA LYS A 91 -6.65 7.68 -44.60
C LYS A 91 -6.02 8.81 -45.40
N ASP A 92 -6.33 10.05 -45.12
CA ASP A 92 -5.80 11.20 -45.88
C ASP A 92 -4.31 11.40 -45.60
N PHE A 93 -3.83 11.18 -44.39
CA PHE A 93 -2.41 11.21 -44.10
C PHE A 93 -1.62 10.14 -44.89
N MET A 94 -2.07 8.89 -44.85
CA MET A 94 -1.37 7.77 -45.50
C MET A 94 -1.42 7.85 -47.02
N ASN A 95 -2.52 8.34 -47.60
CA ASN A 95 -2.71 8.36 -49.03
C ASN A 95 -2.24 9.66 -49.73
N LYS A 96 -2.13 10.77 -48.98
CA LYS A 96 -1.80 12.08 -49.53
C LYS A 96 -0.54 12.69 -48.89
N SER A 97 -0.56 12.91 -47.58
CA SER A 97 0.50 13.68 -46.89
C SER A 97 1.80 12.91 -46.78
N PHE A 98 1.77 11.64 -46.42
CA PHE A 98 2.97 10.82 -46.29
C PHE A 98 3.69 10.59 -47.62
N PRO A 99 3.03 10.19 -48.73
CA PRO A 99 3.67 10.02 -50.01
C PRO A 99 4.30 11.32 -50.56
N LEU A 100 3.57 12.44 -50.45
CA LEU A 100 4.08 13.74 -50.87
C LEU A 100 5.30 14.19 -50.03
N ALA A 101 5.24 13.99 -48.72
CA ALA A 101 6.38 14.29 -47.86
C ALA A 101 7.61 13.43 -48.18
N LEU A 102 7.41 12.12 -48.45
CA LEU A 102 8.45 11.19 -48.86
C LEU A 102 9.11 11.67 -50.15
N GLU A 103 8.32 11.90 -51.21
CA GLU A 103 8.84 12.36 -52.50
C GLU A 103 9.66 13.66 -52.35
N ASN A 104 9.11 14.65 -51.67
CA ASN A 104 9.76 15.94 -51.44
C ASN A 104 11.08 15.82 -50.68
N ASN A 105 11.12 14.94 -49.65
CA ASN A 105 12.34 14.77 -48.85
C ASN A 105 13.39 13.92 -49.59
N LEU A 106 12.99 12.90 -50.38
CA LEU A 106 13.91 12.15 -51.24
C LEU A 106 14.61 13.06 -52.24
N LYS A 107 13.85 13.97 -52.92
CA LYS A 107 14.42 14.99 -53.80
C LYS A 107 15.45 15.88 -53.08
N LYS A 108 15.14 16.35 -51.86
CA LYS A 108 16.08 17.17 -51.08
C LYS A 108 17.33 16.39 -50.66
N LEU A 109 17.18 15.12 -50.28
CA LEU A 109 18.31 14.27 -49.91
C LEU A 109 19.18 13.92 -51.10
N ALA A 110 18.58 13.60 -52.26
CA ALA A 110 19.29 13.33 -53.53
C ALA A 110 20.12 14.54 -53.96
N SER A 111 19.54 15.75 -53.93
CA SER A 111 20.27 16.99 -54.24
C SER A 111 21.47 17.23 -53.30
N LYS A 112 21.32 16.94 -52.01
CA LYS A 112 22.44 17.06 -51.06
C LYS A 112 23.51 16.02 -51.25
N LYS A 113 23.12 14.76 -51.52
CA LYS A 113 24.06 13.67 -51.76
C LYS A 113 24.80 13.82 -53.07
N SER A 114 24.14 14.18 -54.15
CA SER A 114 24.77 14.41 -55.47
C SER A 114 25.86 15.49 -55.41
N ALA A 115 25.66 16.56 -54.61
CA ALA A 115 26.64 17.61 -54.38
C ALA A 115 27.92 17.13 -53.68
N SER A 116 27.86 15.99 -52.94
CA SER A 116 28.99 15.47 -52.15
C SER A 116 29.56 14.14 -52.64
N SER A 117 28.81 13.35 -53.40
CA SER A 117 29.19 11.99 -53.82
C SER A 117 29.77 11.91 -55.23
N GLY A 118 29.64 12.97 -56.04
CA GLY A 118 30.02 12.96 -57.43
C GLY A 118 29.08 12.15 -58.37
N LYS A 119 27.98 11.63 -57.81
CA LYS A 119 26.91 10.96 -58.62
C LYS A 119 25.86 11.97 -59.04
N THR A 120 25.14 11.61 -60.13
CA THR A 120 24.04 12.44 -60.63
C THR A 120 22.88 12.48 -59.65
N PHE A 121 22.00 13.48 -59.75
CA PHE A 121 20.78 13.59 -58.95
C PHE A 121 19.89 12.34 -59.13
N ASP A 122 19.73 11.86 -60.39
CA ASP A 122 18.87 10.73 -60.70
C ASP A 122 19.38 9.43 -60.05
N GLU A 123 20.69 9.17 -60.11
CA GLU A 123 21.33 8.00 -59.49
C GLU A 123 21.11 8.00 -57.95
N GLU A 124 21.29 9.15 -57.31
CA GLU A 124 21.07 9.26 -55.87
C GLU A 124 19.58 9.18 -55.49
N TYR A 125 18.69 9.73 -56.33
CA TYR A 125 17.26 9.64 -56.14
C TYR A 125 16.76 8.20 -56.27
N ASP A 126 17.20 7.47 -57.29
CA ASP A 126 16.85 6.07 -57.52
C ASP A 126 17.35 5.18 -56.37
N ALA A 127 18.58 5.42 -55.91
CA ALA A 127 19.14 4.69 -54.78
C ALA A 127 18.31 4.91 -53.49
N LEU A 128 17.94 6.15 -53.16
CA LEU A 128 17.11 6.49 -52.00
C LEU A 128 15.69 5.96 -52.14
N SER A 129 15.11 5.97 -53.34
CA SER A 129 13.80 5.41 -53.64
C SER A 129 13.78 3.89 -53.44
N ALA A 130 14.83 3.20 -53.97
CA ALA A 130 15.02 1.76 -53.72
C ALA A 130 15.17 1.44 -52.23
N GLN A 131 15.93 2.24 -51.47
CA GLN A 131 16.08 2.10 -50.05
C GLN A 131 14.74 2.25 -49.33
N SER A 132 13.93 3.26 -49.70
CA SER A 132 12.58 3.46 -49.15
C SER A 132 11.64 2.27 -49.42
N SER A 133 11.73 1.70 -50.63
CA SER A 133 10.93 0.54 -51.05
C SER A 133 11.30 -0.71 -50.26
N ARG A 134 12.59 -0.98 -50.01
CA ARG A 134 13.08 -2.09 -49.22
C ARG A 134 12.64 -2.00 -47.75
N ALA A 135 12.43 -0.80 -47.23
CA ALA A 135 11.94 -0.60 -45.86
C ALA A 135 10.45 -0.95 -45.66
N GLY A 136 9.79 -1.48 -46.69
CA GLY A 136 8.42 -2.02 -46.62
C GLY A 136 7.31 -0.96 -46.76
N THR A 137 6.06 -1.39 -46.62
CA THR A 137 4.87 -0.52 -46.66
C THR A 137 4.74 0.31 -45.34
N PRO A 138 4.38 1.58 -45.41
CA PRO A 138 4.17 2.37 -44.23
C PRO A 138 2.97 1.83 -43.39
N ILE A 139 3.18 1.68 -42.09
CA ILE A 139 2.18 1.19 -41.12
C ILE A 139 1.81 2.36 -40.18
N PHE A 140 0.54 2.64 -40.02
CA PHE A 140 0.12 3.74 -39.13
C PHE A 140 0.20 3.39 -37.66
N VAL A 141 -0.19 2.16 -37.26
CA VAL A 141 -0.18 1.63 -35.90
C VAL A 141 0.30 0.16 -35.96
N PHE A 142 1.02 -0.27 -34.95
CA PHE A 142 1.44 -1.67 -34.76
C PHE A 142 1.33 -2.07 -33.29
N ASP A 143 1.16 -3.36 -33.02
CA ASP A 143 0.94 -3.95 -31.66
C ASP A 143 2.12 -4.80 -31.17
N SER A 144 3.00 -5.19 -32.07
CA SER A 144 4.14 -6.06 -31.79
C SER A 144 5.27 -5.81 -32.80
N GLY A 145 6.46 -6.26 -32.45
CA GLY A 145 7.61 -6.12 -33.35
C GLY A 145 8.92 -6.52 -32.67
N THR A 146 9.98 -6.56 -33.49
CA THR A 146 11.36 -6.73 -33.03
C THR A 146 12.13 -5.42 -33.16
N THR A 147 13.20 -5.24 -32.37
CA THR A 147 14.04 -4.04 -32.46
C THR A 147 14.65 -3.82 -33.85
N PRO A 148 15.10 -4.85 -34.60
CA PRO A 148 15.54 -4.67 -35.98
C PRO A 148 14.42 -4.15 -36.90
N ALA A 149 13.21 -4.72 -36.83
CA ALA A 149 12.07 -4.26 -37.62
C ALA A 149 11.68 -2.81 -37.28
N LEU A 150 11.71 -2.45 -35.99
CA LEU A 150 11.48 -1.07 -35.54
C LEU A 150 12.51 -0.09 -36.16
N LYS A 151 13.79 -0.46 -36.16
CA LYS A 151 14.85 0.36 -36.75
C LYS A 151 14.70 0.49 -38.28
N GLN A 152 14.36 -0.60 -38.96
CA GLN A 152 14.08 -0.59 -40.39
C GLN A 152 12.89 0.32 -40.73
N TYR A 153 11.80 0.21 -39.94
CA TYR A 153 10.64 1.05 -40.13
C TYR A 153 10.95 2.53 -39.80
N ARG A 154 11.73 2.80 -38.74
CA ARG A 154 12.22 4.15 -38.44
C ARG A 154 12.98 4.77 -39.61
N GLN A 155 13.83 4.00 -40.33
CA GLN A 155 14.56 4.47 -41.49
C GLN A 155 13.62 4.99 -42.58
N LYS A 156 12.51 4.28 -42.86
CA LYS A 156 11.48 4.75 -43.77
C LYS A 156 10.86 6.08 -43.37
N LEU A 157 10.54 6.22 -42.06
CA LEU A 157 9.97 7.45 -41.53
C LEU A 157 10.96 8.62 -41.54
N LEU A 158 12.27 8.36 -41.47
CA LEU A 158 13.32 9.36 -41.62
C LEU A 158 13.47 9.79 -43.08
N LEU A 159 13.42 8.84 -44.04
CA LEU A 159 13.40 9.13 -45.45
C LEU A 159 12.21 10.00 -45.85
N ALA A 160 11.04 9.74 -45.28
CA ALA A 160 9.85 10.54 -45.52
C ALA A 160 9.86 11.89 -44.79
N LYS A 161 10.62 12.00 -43.71
CA LYS A 161 10.50 13.11 -42.74
C LYS A 161 9.05 13.38 -42.30
N ALA A 162 8.24 12.33 -42.30
CA ALA A 162 6.84 12.29 -41.90
C ALA A 162 6.52 10.96 -41.21
N GLY A 163 5.39 10.91 -40.48
CA GLY A 163 4.96 9.73 -39.74
C GLY A 163 5.63 9.61 -38.36
N ALA A 164 5.09 8.72 -37.55
CA ALA A 164 5.53 8.42 -36.18
C ALA A 164 5.52 6.91 -35.93
N LEU A 165 6.21 6.47 -34.91
CA LEU A 165 6.14 5.10 -34.40
C LEU A 165 4.99 5.01 -33.41
N ASN A 166 3.84 4.46 -33.81
CA ASN A 166 2.64 4.37 -32.97
C ASN A 166 2.44 2.92 -32.53
N PHE A 167 2.78 2.65 -31.27
CA PHE A 167 2.64 1.34 -30.65
C PHE A 167 1.35 1.30 -29.83
N GLN A 168 0.53 0.28 -30.04
CA GLN A 168 -0.68 0.01 -29.26
C GLN A 168 -0.66 -1.43 -28.78
N CYS A 169 -0.80 -1.63 -27.47
CA CYS A 169 -0.84 -2.95 -26.85
C CYS A 169 -2.13 -3.08 -26.05
N ASP A 170 -2.97 -4.02 -26.44
CA ASP A 170 -4.30 -4.22 -25.84
C ASP A 170 -4.26 -4.91 -24.47
N GLU A 171 -3.21 -5.68 -24.18
CA GLU A 171 -3.02 -6.35 -22.90
C GLU A 171 -1.54 -6.33 -22.49
N ILE A 172 -1.21 -5.43 -21.58
CA ILE A 172 0.16 -5.20 -21.13
C ILE A 172 0.76 -6.43 -20.41
N GLY A 173 -0.08 -7.23 -19.72
CA GLY A 173 0.39 -8.32 -18.88
C GLY A 173 1.12 -9.43 -19.63
N SER A 174 0.59 -9.88 -20.78
CA SER A 174 1.21 -10.94 -21.60
C SER A 174 2.30 -10.39 -22.54
N ASN A 175 2.15 -9.17 -23.00
CA ASN A 175 3.00 -8.59 -24.05
C ASN A 175 4.26 -7.88 -23.53
N LEU A 176 4.27 -7.38 -22.28
CA LEU A 176 5.46 -6.79 -21.66
C LEU A 176 6.63 -7.77 -21.55
N LEU A 177 6.34 -9.03 -21.23
CA LEU A 177 7.33 -10.09 -21.12
C LEU A 177 8.01 -10.40 -22.47
N GLY A 178 7.25 -10.29 -23.58
CA GLY A 178 7.75 -10.61 -24.93
C GLY A 178 8.45 -9.44 -25.63
N ASN A 179 8.25 -8.19 -25.23
CA ASN A 179 8.66 -6.99 -25.97
C ASN A 179 9.69 -6.10 -25.25
N THR A 180 10.46 -6.63 -24.31
CA THR A 180 11.41 -5.85 -23.48
C THR A 180 12.40 -5.05 -24.29
N GLU A 181 12.90 -5.57 -25.42
CA GLU A 181 13.85 -4.85 -26.29
C GLU A 181 13.19 -3.67 -27.01
N VAL A 182 11.95 -3.84 -27.49
CA VAL A 182 11.18 -2.77 -28.12
C VAL A 182 10.89 -1.67 -27.12
N MET A 183 10.49 -2.05 -25.89
CA MET A 183 10.27 -1.10 -24.81
C MET A 183 11.53 -0.30 -24.47
N ASN A 184 12.70 -0.91 -24.43
CA ASN A 184 13.97 -0.19 -24.21
C ASN A 184 14.23 0.84 -25.34
N ALA A 185 13.93 0.51 -26.59
CA ALA A 185 14.04 1.47 -27.68
C ALA A 185 13.06 2.64 -27.56
N TYR A 186 11.85 2.39 -27.04
CA TYR A 186 10.85 3.44 -26.76
C TYR A 186 11.30 4.40 -25.65
N LEU A 187 12.06 3.94 -24.66
CA LEU A 187 12.63 4.85 -23.64
C LEU A 187 13.58 5.89 -24.26
N GLU A 188 14.37 5.49 -25.25
CA GLU A 188 15.28 6.41 -25.98
C GLU A 188 14.49 7.36 -26.90
N LEU A 189 13.43 6.88 -27.55
CA LEU A 189 12.62 7.64 -28.51
C LEU A 189 11.77 8.76 -27.89
N PHE A 190 11.42 8.64 -26.60
CA PHE A 190 10.46 9.58 -25.96
C PHE A 190 10.94 11.03 -25.99
N ASP A 191 12.19 11.26 -25.63
CA ASP A 191 12.69 12.63 -25.38
C ASP A 191 12.95 13.38 -26.70
N GLN A 192 13.81 12.84 -27.57
CA GLN A 192 14.29 13.48 -28.79
C GLN A 192 13.97 12.69 -30.08
N GLY A 193 13.26 11.57 -29.98
CA GLY A 193 12.98 10.73 -31.17
C GLY A 193 14.22 10.07 -31.76
N GLN A 194 15.26 9.82 -30.97
CA GLN A 194 16.52 9.22 -31.40
C GLN A 194 16.74 7.87 -30.75
N ILE A 195 17.37 6.93 -31.44
CA ILE A 195 17.82 5.64 -30.92
C ILE A 195 19.32 5.56 -31.08
N LYS A 196 20.04 5.15 -30.05
CA LYS A 196 21.48 4.93 -30.09
C LYS A 196 21.82 3.76 -31.00
N ASN A 197 22.91 3.90 -31.75
CA ASN A 197 23.41 2.83 -32.58
C ASN A 197 24.02 1.73 -31.74
N LYS A 198 23.59 0.47 -31.97
CA LYS A 198 24.26 -0.70 -31.40
C LYS A 198 25.43 -1.08 -32.33
N LEU A 199 26.61 -1.32 -31.77
CA LEU A 199 27.72 -1.93 -32.51
C LEU A 199 27.32 -3.37 -32.87
N VAL A 200 27.24 -3.66 -34.18
CA VAL A 200 26.93 -4.99 -34.67
C VAL A 200 28.11 -5.40 -35.61
N LYS A 201 28.51 -6.67 -35.53
CA LYS A 201 29.54 -7.21 -36.43
C LYS A 201 29.04 -7.15 -37.87
N ASN A 202 29.79 -6.52 -38.77
CA ASN A 202 29.46 -6.51 -40.18
C ASN A 202 29.65 -7.92 -40.77
N THR A 203 28.62 -8.45 -41.40
CA THR A 203 28.66 -9.68 -42.18
C THR A 203 28.34 -9.36 -43.64
N ALA A 204 28.73 -10.25 -44.58
CA ALA A 204 28.49 -10.05 -46.00
C ALA A 204 27.01 -9.80 -46.38
N ASP A 205 26.09 -10.34 -45.50
CA ASP A 205 24.64 -10.22 -45.69
C ASP A 205 24.02 -9.02 -44.94
N ASN A 206 24.79 -8.31 -44.11
CA ASN A 206 24.36 -7.15 -43.33
C ASN A 206 25.19 -5.92 -43.67
N VAL A 207 24.99 -5.40 -44.86
CA VAL A 207 25.54 -4.08 -45.23
C VAL A 207 24.73 -3.00 -44.54
N ARG A 208 25.37 -2.26 -43.64
CA ARG A 208 24.75 -1.10 -42.98
C ARG A 208 24.48 -0.02 -44.03
N ASP A 209 23.22 0.26 -44.29
CA ASP A 209 22.85 1.51 -44.94
C ASP A 209 23.24 2.68 -44.01
N ILE A 210 23.74 3.76 -44.59
CA ILE A 210 24.10 4.99 -43.86
C ILE A 210 22.84 5.47 -43.17
N GLU A 211 22.86 5.49 -41.84
CA GLU A 211 21.72 5.93 -41.03
C GLU A 211 21.51 7.43 -41.26
N ILE A 212 20.30 7.79 -41.67
CA ILE A 212 19.94 9.19 -41.91
C ILE A 212 19.74 9.87 -40.54
N ASP A 213 20.45 10.97 -40.32
CA ASP A 213 20.28 11.80 -39.13
C ASP A 213 18.86 12.39 -39.07
N GLY A 214 18.27 12.33 -37.88
CA GLY A 214 16.95 12.91 -37.67
C GLY A 214 16.23 12.32 -36.47
N PHE A 215 15.09 12.89 -36.17
CA PHE A 215 14.23 12.43 -35.09
C PHE A 215 12.99 11.73 -35.65
N THR A 216 12.49 10.74 -34.92
CA THR A 216 11.22 10.06 -35.20
C THR A 216 10.42 10.06 -33.92
N PRO A 217 9.30 10.80 -33.85
CA PRO A 217 8.46 10.77 -32.68
C PRO A 217 7.85 9.37 -32.49
N ALA A 218 7.68 8.97 -31.24
CA ALA A 218 7.10 7.69 -30.88
C ALA A 218 5.97 7.89 -29.89
N ASN A 219 4.85 7.22 -30.13
CA ASN A 219 3.71 7.16 -29.23
C ASN A 219 3.52 5.74 -28.73
N CYS A 220 3.07 5.58 -27.51
CA CYS A 220 2.80 4.30 -26.90
C CYS A 220 1.46 4.34 -26.15
N MET A 221 0.56 3.40 -26.46
CA MET A 221 -0.67 3.15 -25.73
C MET A 221 -0.65 1.73 -25.20
N LEU A 222 -0.71 1.60 -23.89
CA LEU A 222 -0.69 0.32 -23.19
C LEU A 222 -1.98 0.16 -22.38
N PHE A 223 -2.77 -0.83 -22.72
CA PHE A 223 -3.92 -1.22 -21.95
C PHE A 223 -3.59 -2.40 -21.03
N GLY A 224 -4.23 -2.46 -19.88
CA GLY A 224 -4.10 -3.58 -18.98
C GLY A 224 -5.33 -3.81 -18.15
N THR A 225 -5.51 -5.06 -17.73
CA THR A 225 -6.54 -5.45 -16.78
C THR A 225 -5.94 -5.47 -15.38
N GLN A 226 -6.48 -4.63 -14.47
CA GLN A 226 -5.93 -4.44 -13.13
C GLN A 226 -5.75 -5.76 -12.37
N ASP A 227 -6.77 -6.63 -12.39
CA ASP A 227 -6.75 -7.89 -11.65
C ASP A 227 -5.69 -8.87 -12.17
N LYS A 228 -5.34 -8.79 -13.47
CA LYS A 228 -4.28 -9.61 -14.08
C LYS A 228 -2.88 -9.08 -13.84
N ILE A 229 -2.73 -7.75 -13.76
CA ILE A 229 -1.44 -7.11 -13.52
C ILE A 229 -1.09 -7.18 -12.04
N PHE A 230 -2.08 -7.03 -11.15
CA PHE A 230 -1.90 -6.90 -9.71
C PHE A 230 -2.42 -8.12 -8.94
N ASP A 231 -2.07 -9.30 -9.44
CA ASP A 231 -2.44 -10.59 -8.83
C ASP A 231 -1.36 -11.18 -7.90
N GLY A 232 -0.24 -10.48 -7.70
CA GLY A 232 0.91 -10.96 -6.93
C GLY A 232 1.80 -11.94 -7.71
N SER A 233 1.61 -12.07 -9.02
CA SER A 233 2.45 -12.89 -9.90
C SER A 233 3.69 -12.13 -10.39
N SER A 234 4.55 -12.84 -11.14
CA SER A 234 5.71 -12.24 -11.82
C SER A 234 5.35 -11.11 -12.80
N ILE A 235 4.10 -11.06 -13.28
CA ILE A 235 3.61 -9.96 -14.15
C ILE A 235 3.61 -8.65 -13.39
N GLU A 236 3.23 -8.68 -12.12
CA GLU A 236 3.26 -7.51 -11.25
C GLU A 236 4.69 -6.98 -11.05
N ASP A 237 5.66 -7.87 -10.80
CA ASP A 237 7.06 -7.49 -10.64
C ASP A 237 7.63 -6.89 -11.94
N VAL A 238 7.29 -7.48 -13.10
CA VAL A 238 7.67 -6.95 -14.40
C VAL A 238 7.05 -5.57 -14.66
N PHE A 239 5.79 -5.37 -14.27
CA PHE A 239 5.14 -4.06 -14.38
C PHE A 239 5.81 -3.00 -13.51
N TYR A 240 6.20 -3.33 -12.26
CA TYR A 240 6.96 -2.40 -11.43
C TYR A 240 8.34 -2.10 -12.00
N SER A 241 9.06 -3.12 -12.45
CA SER A 241 10.35 -2.93 -13.14
C SER A 241 10.19 -2.03 -14.37
N PHE A 242 9.12 -2.21 -15.15
CA PHE A 242 8.77 -1.32 -16.27
C PHE A 242 8.60 0.14 -15.81
N LEU A 243 7.94 0.38 -14.69
CA LEU A 243 7.81 1.74 -14.15
C LEU A 243 9.17 2.31 -13.70
N GLU A 244 9.99 1.49 -13.02
CA GLU A 244 11.30 1.89 -12.48
C GLU A 244 12.32 2.23 -13.55
N ILE A 245 12.41 1.46 -14.64
CA ILE A 245 13.36 1.73 -15.74
C ILE A 245 13.09 3.05 -16.47
N GLY A 246 11.98 3.73 -16.14
CA GLY A 246 11.72 5.10 -16.58
C GLY A 246 10.38 5.38 -17.23
N TYR A 247 9.47 4.41 -17.32
CA TYR A 247 8.14 4.64 -17.87
C TYR A 247 7.25 5.46 -16.93
N ALA A 248 7.43 5.35 -15.60
CA ALA A 248 6.73 6.20 -14.65
C ALA A 248 6.86 7.69 -14.97
N ARG A 249 8.04 8.16 -15.32
CA ARG A 249 8.30 9.55 -15.66
C ARG A 249 7.78 9.98 -17.05
N ARG A 250 7.54 9.02 -17.96
CA ARG A 250 7.17 9.30 -19.37
C ARG A 250 5.69 9.12 -19.65
N CYS A 251 5.03 8.23 -18.94
CA CYS A 251 3.63 7.90 -19.19
C CYS A 251 2.64 8.86 -18.53
N ILE A 252 1.56 9.10 -19.24
CA ILE A 252 0.29 9.58 -18.70
C ILE A 252 -0.51 8.34 -18.27
N PHE A 253 -1.09 8.35 -17.08
CA PHE A 253 -1.80 7.22 -16.51
C PHE A 253 -3.30 7.49 -16.44
N GLY A 254 -4.09 6.53 -16.91
CA GLY A 254 -5.52 6.46 -16.68
C GLY A 254 -5.85 5.21 -15.88
N ILE A 255 -6.82 5.32 -14.98
CA ILE A 255 -7.32 4.20 -14.20
C ILE A 255 -8.85 4.19 -14.21
N GLY A 256 -9.42 3.07 -14.64
CA GLY A 256 -10.85 2.83 -14.56
C GLY A 256 -11.22 2.29 -13.19
N LYS A 257 -12.18 2.94 -12.53
CA LYS A 257 -12.73 2.47 -11.25
C LYS A 257 -13.84 1.46 -11.49
N THR A 258 -13.93 0.43 -10.65
CA THR A 258 -14.90 -0.67 -10.79
C THR A 258 -16.35 -0.25 -10.55
N ILE A 259 -16.60 0.95 -10.03
CA ILE A 259 -17.92 1.38 -9.60
C ILE A 259 -18.66 2.02 -10.79
N LYS A 260 -19.60 1.28 -11.37
CA LYS A 260 -20.68 1.89 -12.13
C LYS A 260 -21.45 2.81 -11.16
N ALA A 261 -21.65 4.07 -11.54
CA ALA A 261 -22.33 5.02 -10.66
C ALA A 261 -23.71 4.45 -10.23
N LYS A 262 -24.11 4.71 -8.98
CA LYS A 262 -25.44 4.27 -8.49
C LYS A 262 -26.57 4.66 -9.44
N SER A 263 -26.45 5.80 -10.15
CA SER A 263 -27.37 6.24 -11.19
C SER A 263 -27.51 5.28 -12.36
N TYR A 264 -26.52 4.43 -12.65
CA TYR A 264 -26.63 3.41 -13.69
C TYR A 264 -27.71 2.38 -13.37
N TYR A 265 -27.81 1.96 -12.11
CA TYR A 265 -28.78 0.95 -11.68
C TYR A 265 -30.19 1.53 -11.40
N THR A 266 -30.32 2.85 -11.38
CA THR A 266 -31.60 3.54 -11.20
C THR A 266 -32.27 3.90 -12.52
N LYS A 267 -31.58 3.86 -13.66
CA LYS A 267 -32.13 4.12 -14.98
C LYS A 267 -32.81 2.89 -15.56
N SER A 268 -33.92 3.09 -16.21
CA SER A 268 -34.54 2.01 -16.96
C SER A 268 -33.76 1.65 -18.23
N PRO A 269 -33.86 0.42 -18.74
CA PRO A 269 -33.23 0.04 -20.00
C PRO A 269 -33.59 0.92 -21.18
N ALA A 270 -34.82 1.46 -21.21
CA ALA A 270 -35.26 2.38 -22.23
C ALA A 270 -34.55 3.73 -22.17
N GLU A 271 -34.35 4.29 -20.97
CA GLU A 271 -33.59 5.53 -20.78
C GLU A 271 -32.11 5.35 -21.18
N MET A 272 -31.49 4.22 -20.79
CA MET A 272 -30.13 3.90 -21.21
C MET A 272 -29.99 3.79 -22.73
N TYR A 273 -30.96 3.13 -23.38
CA TYR A 273 -30.94 3.00 -24.82
C TYR A 273 -31.10 4.37 -25.51
N GLN A 274 -31.95 5.26 -25.01
CA GLN A 274 -32.06 6.62 -25.53
C GLN A 274 -30.75 7.42 -25.39
N GLU A 275 -30.00 7.26 -24.30
CA GLU A 275 -28.66 7.88 -24.17
C GLU A 275 -27.68 7.39 -25.24
N LEU A 276 -27.70 6.08 -25.56
CA LEU A 276 -26.80 5.48 -26.54
C LEU A 276 -27.08 6.01 -27.97
N ILE A 277 -28.33 6.25 -28.30
CA ILE A 277 -28.77 6.66 -29.65
C ILE A 277 -29.02 8.17 -29.80
N GLN A 278 -28.64 8.99 -28.82
CA GLN A 278 -28.83 10.44 -28.90
C GLN A 278 -28.18 11.03 -30.15
N PRO A 279 -28.94 11.78 -30.99
CA PRO A 279 -28.43 12.42 -32.21
C PRO A 279 -27.26 13.40 -31.95
N GLN A 280 -27.22 14.00 -30.76
CA GLN A 280 -26.16 14.91 -30.33
C GLN A 280 -24.79 14.19 -30.30
N ASN A 281 -24.77 12.92 -29.92
CA ASN A 281 -23.54 12.11 -29.91
C ASN A 281 -22.98 11.94 -31.33
N ASP A 282 -23.82 11.73 -32.31
CA ASP A 282 -23.40 11.57 -33.70
C ASP A 282 -22.96 12.92 -34.28
N ALA A 283 -23.61 14.04 -33.93
CA ALA A 283 -23.17 15.38 -34.31
C ALA A 283 -21.77 15.74 -33.78
N VAL A 284 -21.49 15.41 -32.48
CA VAL A 284 -20.15 15.60 -31.89
C VAL A 284 -19.15 14.74 -32.62
N MET A 285 -19.48 13.48 -32.88
CA MET A 285 -18.59 12.55 -33.60
C MET A 285 -18.25 13.07 -35.00
N ASP A 286 -19.23 13.55 -35.77
CA ASP A 286 -19.04 14.07 -37.14
C ASP A 286 -18.30 15.42 -37.15
N LYS A 287 -18.53 16.29 -36.17
CA LYS A 287 -17.73 17.50 -35.95
C LYS A 287 -16.24 17.17 -35.86
N TRP A 288 -15.87 16.25 -34.97
CA TRP A 288 -14.46 15.92 -34.73
C TRP A 288 -13.86 15.07 -35.85
N LYS A 289 -14.63 14.19 -36.54
CA LYS A 289 -14.17 13.51 -37.75
C LYS A 289 -13.74 14.49 -38.83
N ASN A 290 -14.57 15.49 -39.11
CA ASN A 290 -14.29 16.49 -40.15
C ASN A 290 -13.11 17.37 -39.76
N HIS A 291 -13.05 17.79 -38.49
CA HIS A 291 -11.94 18.59 -37.99
C HIS A 291 -10.60 17.84 -38.07
N PHE A 292 -10.54 16.61 -37.59
CA PHE A 292 -9.33 15.80 -37.65
C PHE A 292 -8.91 15.45 -39.08
N LYS A 293 -9.85 15.18 -39.96
CA LYS A 293 -9.56 14.97 -41.36
C LYS A 293 -8.85 16.18 -42.00
N ALA A 294 -9.27 17.39 -41.62
CA ALA A 294 -8.61 18.62 -42.12
C ALA A 294 -7.16 18.78 -41.62
N LEU A 295 -6.81 18.23 -40.44
CA LEU A 295 -5.44 18.23 -39.93
C LEU A 295 -4.48 17.33 -40.70
N ALA A 296 -4.99 16.41 -41.53
CA ALA A 296 -4.18 15.55 -42.39
C ALA A 296 -3.62 16.28 -43.63
N ASN A 297 -3.88 17.57 -43.75
CA ASN A 297 -3.39 18.34 -44.91
C ASN A 297 -1.85 18.31 -45.01
N PRO A 298 -1.27 18.06 -46.18
CA PRO A 298 0.19 18.07 -46.40
C PRO A 298 0.90 19.35 -45.92
N SER A 299 0.23 20.51 -45.98
CA SER A 299 0.78 21.78 -45.52
C SER A 299 1.06 21.82 -44.00
N LYS A 300 0.50 20.88 -43.25
CA LYS A 300 0.74 20.73 -41.81
C LYS A 300 1.97 19.87 -41.48
N THR A 301 2.59 19.24 -42.46
CA THR A 301 3.79 18.41 -42.26
C THR A 301 4.96 19.30 -41.79
N GLY A 302 5.55 18.99 -40.65
CA GLY A 302 6.62 19.77 -40.04
C GLY A 302 6.14 21.05 -39.35
N PHE A 303 4.84 21.12 -39.01
CA PHE A 303 4.27 22.28 -38.32
C PHE A 303 5.04 22.59 -37.01
N SER A 304 5.36 23.86 -36.82
CA SER A 304 6.17 24.34 -35.70
C SER A 304 5.31 25.21 -34.79
N ILE A 305 5.26 24.84 -33.53
CA ILE A 305 4.51 25.54 -32.50
C ILE A 305 5.50 26.29 -31.59
N ASP A 306 5.33 27.59 -31.48
CA ASP A 306 6.21 28.39 -30.65
C ASP A 306 5.79 28.32 -29.17
N LEU A 307 6.76 28.31 -28.25
CA LEU A 307 6.57 28.49 -26.82
C LEU A 307 6.96 29.92 -26.43
N PRO A 308 5.99 30.84 -26.23
CA PRO A 308 6.27 32.20 -25.80
C PRO A 308 6.98 32.25 -24.45
N ASP A 309 7.84 33.25 -24.23
CA ASP A 309 8.61 33.38 -22.98
C ASP A 309 7.73 33.45 -21.74
N SER A 310 6.61 34.16 -21.80
CA SER A 310 5.63 34.22 -20.71
C SER A 310 5.08 32.84 -20.32
N VAL A 311 4.80 31.99 -21.31
CA VAL A 311 4.29 30.62 -21.10
C VAL A 311 5.42 29.68 -20.66
N ALA A 312 6.64 29.89 -21.18
CA ALA A 312 7.81 29.11 -20.75
C ALA A 312 8.14 29.36 -19.27
N ILE A 313 7.97 30.60 -18.78
CA ILE A 313 8.12 30.96 -17.36
C ILE A 313 7.07 30.20 -16.51
N LYS A 314 5.81 30.15 -16.94
CA LYS A 314 4.76 29.39 -16.25
C LYS A 314 5.03 27.89 -16.21
N LEU A 315 5.56 27.35 -17.27
CA LEU A 315 6.01 25.95 -17.30
C LEU A 315 7.18 25.69 -16.35
N LEU A 316 8.12 26.65 -16.22
CA LEU A 316 9.24 26.56 -15.28
C LEU A 316 8.76 26.66 -13.83
N GLU A 317 7.80 27.56 -13.52
CA GLU A 317 7.16 27.64 -12.20
C GLU A 317 6.56 26.29 -11.82
N TYR A 318 5.80 25.66 -12.72
CA TYR A 318 5.21 24.34 -12.52
C TYR A 318 6.28 23.25 -12.33
N ARG A 319 7.37 23.28 -13.10
CA ARG A 319 8.51 22.38 -12.92
C ARG A 319 9.10 22.48 -11.53
N ILE A 320 9.37 23.70 -11.03
CA ILE A 320 9.94 23.92 -9.70
C ILE A 320 9.01 23.37 -8.61
N GLU A 321 7.70 23.51 -8.76
CA GLU A 321 6.74 22.92 -7.82
C GLU A 321 6.76 21.41 -7.84
N CYS A 322 6.78 20.79 -9.03
CA CYS A 322 6.93 19.34 -9.18
C CYS A 322 8.21 18.81 -8.51
N GLU A 323 9.34 19.51 -8.69
CA GLU A 323 10.62 19.15 -8.07
C GLU A 323 10.59 19.30 -6.54
N LYS A 324 9.97 20.35 -6.00
CA LYS A 324 9.77 20.52 -4.54
C LYS A 324 8.95 19.38 -3.96
N LEU A 325 7.83 19.03 -4.59
CA LEU A 325 7.00 17.91 -4.16
C LEU A 325 7.76 16.57 -4.24
N ALA A 326 8.53 16.34 -5.32
CA ALA A 326 9.34 15.13 -5.43
C ALA A 326 10.40 15.04 -4.33
N ASN A 327 11.04 16.15 -3.99
CA ASN A 327 12.08 16.20 -2.95
C ASN A 327 11.52 16.04 -1.52
N SER A 328 10.24 16.35 -1.29
CA SER A 328 9.59 16.13 0.00
C SER A 328 9.24 14.66 0.28
N LEU A 329 9.31 13.79 -0.73
CA LEU A 329 9.03 12.36 -0.56
C LEU A 329 10.23 11.62 0.05
N SER A 330 9.93 10.50 0.74
CA SER A 330 10.94 9.56 1.26
C SER A 330 11.90 9.08 0.17
N GLU A 331 13.16 8.81 0.51
CA GLU A 331 14.18 8.25 -0.41
C GLU A 331 13.72 6.96 -1.10
N TYR A 332 12.91 6.17 -0.42
CA TYR A 332 12.35 4.91 -0.95
C TYR A 332 11.22 5.10 -1.96
N ALA A 333 10.76 6.31 -2.21
CA ALA A 333 9.68 6.61 -3.13
C ALA A 333 10.16 6.90 -4.57
N GLY A 334 11.21 6.21 -5.06
CA GLY A 334 11.89 6.48 -6.32
C GLY A 334 10.95 6.60 -7.53
N ILE A 335 10.00 5.67 -7.68
CA ILE A 335 9.00 5.68 -8.77
C ILE A 335 8.12 6.93 -8.70
N LYS A 336 7.64 7.31 -7.51
CA LYS A 336 6.82 8.52 -7.31
C LYS A 336 7.60 9.79 -7.61
N LYS A 337 8.86 9.87 -7.14
CA LYS A 337 9.75 11.00 -7.43
C LYS A 337 9.99 11.17 -8.92
N ALA A 338 10.27 10.07 -9.63
CA ALA A 338 10.50 10.07 -11.07
C ALA A 338 9.25 10.55 -11.85
N GLU A 339 8.06 10.14 -11.46
CA GLU A 339 6.81 10.59 -12.08
C GLU A 339 6.58 12.08 -11.85
N LEU A 340 6.68 12.55 -10.58
CA LEU A 340 6.48 13.94 -10.21
C LEU A 340 7.45 14.89 -10.93
N SER A 341 8.74 14.60 -10.88
CA SER A 341 9.78 15.48 -11.43
C SER A 341 9.66 15.68 -12.96
N HIS A 342 8.93 14.81 -13.68
CA HIS A 342 8.78 14.88 -15.13
C HIS A 342 7.38 15.28 -15.60
N ARG A 343 6.45 15.60 -14.69
CA ARG A 343 5.09 16.06 -15.06
C ARG A 343 5.10 17.24 -16.01
N TYR A 344 5.95 18.23 -15.74
CA TYR A 344 6.05 19.43 -16.56
C TYR A 344 6.40 19.12 -18.03
N TYR A 345 7.22 18.09 -18.27
CA TYR A 345 7.60 17.70 -19.63
C TYR A 345 6.48 16.98 -20.37
N LYS A 346 5.70 16.16 -19.66
CA LYS A 346 4.47 15.55 -20.18
C LYS A 346 3.44 16.63 -20.52
N ALA A 347 3.27 17.62 -19.65
CA ALA A 347 2.37 18.75 -19.88
C ALA A 347 2.78 19.58 -21.10
N LEU A 348 4.08 19.84 -21.32
CA LEU A 348 4.57 20.52 -22.51
C LEU A 348 4.21 19.77 -23.80
N LYS A 349 4.47 18.45 -23.85
CA LYS A 349 4.17 17.62 -25.00
C LYS A 349 2.66 17.54 -25.28
N LEU A 350 1.85 17.41 -24.24
CA LEU A 350 0.39 17.44 -24.37
C LEU A 350 -0.11 18.81 -24.85
N ALA A 351 0.42 19.91 -24.31
CA ALA A 351 0.08 21.25 -24.76
C ALA A 351 0.38 21.47 -26.24
N GLY A 352 1.50 20.89 -26.75
CA GLY A 352 1.79 20.87 -28.18
C GLY A 352 0.77 20.09 -29.00
N ALA A 353 0.26 18.95 -28.51
CA ALA A 353 -0.81 18.21 -29.17
C ALA A 353 -2.12 18.99 -29.22
N LEU A 354 -2.47 19.66 -28.11
CA LEU A 354 -3.69 20.51 -28.03
C LEU A 354 -3.59 21.72 -28.96
N ALA A 355 -2.45 22.41 -28.96
CA ALA A 355 -2.22 23.57 -29.85
C ALA A 355 -2.30 23.14 -31.33
N PHE A 356 -1.79 21.95 -31.71
CA PHE A 356 -1.93 21.42 -33.06
C PHE A 356 -3.40 21.19 -33.42
N VAL A 357 -4.18 20.61 -32.53
CA VAL A 357 -5.62 20.38 -32.74
C VAL A 357 -6.37 21.70 -32.96
N ASP A 358 -6.01 22.76 -32.23
CA ASP A 358 -6.60 24.09 -32.37
C ASP A 358 -6.05 24.88 -33.57
N ASN A 359 -5.14 24.31 -34.37
CA ASN A 359 -4.38 25.02 -35.40
C ASN A 359 -3.65 26.25 -34.87
N SER A 360 -3.29 26.27 -33.59
CA SER A 360 -2.59 27.39 -32.96
C SER A 360 -1.10 27.38 -33.33
N PRO A 361 -0.52 28.50 -33.76
CA PRO A 361 0.92 28.59 -34.02
C PRO A 361 1.79 28.64 -32.76
N SER A 362 1.16 28.83 -31.60
CA SER A 362 1.86 28.91 -30.32
C SER A 362 1.06 28.26 -29.19
N ILE A 363 1.75 27.83 -28.13
CA ILE A 363 1.13 27.37 -26.90
C ILE A 363 0.69 28.60 -26.12
N THR A 364 -0.61 28.73 -25.88
CA THR A 364 -1.16 29.78 -25.00
C THR A 364 -1.10 29.35 -23.55
N GLU A 365 -1.23 30.30 -22.64
CA GLU A 365 -1.31 30.01 -21.18
C GLU A 365 -2.48 29.09 -20.85
N THR A 366 -3.64 29.32 -21.49
CA THR A 366 -4.83 28.46 -21.33
C THR A 366 -4.55 27.01 -21.75
N ILE A 367 -3.95 26.81 -22.92
CA ILE A 367 -3.59 25.45 -23.41
C ILE A 367 -2.60 24.78 -22.45
N LEU A 368 -1.60 25.54 -21.95
CA LEU A 368 -0.66 25.00 -20.97
C LEU A 368 -1.36 24.52 -19.69
N TYR A 369 -2.25 25.36 -19.11
CA TYR A 369 -2.94 25.00 -17.88
C TYR A 369 -3.93 23.83 -18.06
N GLN A 370 -4.57 23.73 -19.22
CA GLN A 370 -5.41 22.59 -19.57
C GLN A 370 -4.58 21.29 -19.62
N ALA A 371 -3.38 21.37 -20.19
CA ALA A 371 -2.46 20.23 -20.23
C ALA A 371 -1.96 19.86 -18.83
N ILE A 372 -1.60 20.85 -17.99
CA ILE A 372 -1.20 20.63 -16.58
C ILE A 372 -2.32 19.96 -15.80
N LYS A 373 -3.56 20.43 -15.92
CA LYS A 373 -4.71 19.84 -15.24
C LYS A 373 -4.86 18.35 -15.55
N LEU A 374 -4.76 17.95 -16.81
CA LEU A 374 -4.87 16.56 -17.21
C LEU A 374 -3.70 15.73 -16.69
N VAL A 375 -2.48 16.27 -16.70
CA VAL A 375 -1.30 15.58 -16.16
C VAL A 375 -1.38 15.42 -14.64
N GLU A 376 -1.95 16.39 -13.92
CA GLU A 376 -2.21 16.25 -12.47
C GLU A 376 -3.29 15.18 -12.18
N GLU A 377 -4.35 15.11 -12.97
CA GLU A 377 -5.33 14.00 -12.89
C GLU A 377 -4.68 12.64 -13.16
N SER A 378 -3.79 12.58 -14.15
CA SER A 378 -2.97 11.40 -14.42
C SER A 378 -2.09 11.02 -13.21
N GLY A 379 -1.51 12.02 -12.54
CA GLY A 379 -0.73 11.80 -11.32
C GLY A 379 -1.55 11.20 -10.18
N LYS A 380 -2.82 11.63 -10.02
CA LYS A 380 -3.77 11.02 -9.06
C LYS A 380 -4.08 9.56 -9.44
N SER A 381 -4.27 9.28 -10.74
CA SER A 381 -4.45 7.92 -11.24
C SER A 381 -3.24 7.05 -10.96
N PHE A 382 -2.03 7.56 -11.19
CA PHE A 382 -0.79 6.87 -10.88
C PHE A 382 -0.61 6.57 -9.39
N GLN A 383 -0.95 7.50 -8.51
CA GLN A 383 -0.93 7.25 -7.07
C GLN A 383 -1.91 6.14 -6.66
N THR A 384 -3.09 6.07 -7.29
CA THR A 384 -4.05 4.99 -7.07
C THR A 384 -3.46 3.63 -7.48
N ILE A 385 -2.72 3.57 -8.60
CA ILE A 385 -2.01 2.36 -9.05
C ILE A 385 -0.97 1.91 -8.01
N LEU A 386 -0.20 2.85 -7.45
CA LEU A 386 0.84 2.54 -6.46
C LEU A 386 0.31 2.22 -5.06
N ASN A 387 -0.80 2.82 -4.66
CA ASN A 387 -1.39 2.69 -3.32
C ASN A 387 -2.43 1.56 -3.22
N ARG A 388 -2.44 0.64 -4.18
CA ARG A 388 -3.37 -0.49 -4.16
C ARG A 388 -3.11 -1.46 -3.01
N ASP A 389 -4.13 -2.21 -2.66
CA ASP A 389 -4.00 -3.31 -1.71
C ASP A 389 -3.05 -4.39 -2.26
N LYS A 390 -2.02 -4.68 -1.52
CA LYS A 390 -1.12 -5.81 -1.82
C LYS A 390 -1.82 -7.15 -1.55
N PRO A 391 -1.35 -8.29 -2.11
CA PRO A 391 -1.98 -9.59 -1.91
C PRO A 391 -2.27 -9.93 -0.44
N TYR A 392 -1.34 -9.68 0.47
CA TYR A 392 -1.54 -9.93 1.89
C TYR A 392 -2.60 -9.01 2.53
N MET A 393 -2.76 -7.77 2.03
CA MET A 393 -3.82 -6.86 2.49
C MET A 393 -5.19 -7.33 2.03
N LYS A 394 -5.29 -7.81 0.79
CA LYS A 394 -6.52 -8.41 0.25
C LYS A 394 -6.91 -9.67 1.02
N LEU A 395 -5.93 -10.54 1.33
CA LEU A 395 -6.12 -11.75 2.14
C LEU A 395 -6.63 -11.40 3.55
N ALA A 396 -6.00 -10.43 4.20
CA ALA A 396 -6.43 -10.00 5.54
C ALA A 396 -7.86 -9.45 5.52
N LYS A 397 -8.19 -8.58 4.56
CA LYS A 397 -9.55 -8.04 4.40
C LYS A 397 -10.58 -9.14 4.12
N TYR A 398 -10.23 -10.12 3.29
CA TYR A 398 -11.09 -11.27 3.02
C TYR A 398 -11.37 -12.07 4.29
N LEU A 399 -10.33 -12.45 5.02
CA LEU A 399 -10.47 -13.21 6.27
C LEU A 399 -11.25 -12.43 7.34
N MET A 400 -11.04 -11.11 7.44
CA MET A 400 -11.78 -10.24 8.36
C MET A 400 -13.26 -10.10 8.00
N GLY A 401 -13.63 -10.35 6.74
CA GLY A 401 -15.01 -10.32 6.25
C GLY A 401 -15.72 -11.69 6.22
N CYS A 402 -15.02 -12.77 6.58
CA CYS A 402 -15.61 -14.12 6.60
C CYS A 402 -16.35 -14.38 7.93
N ASP A 403 -17.61 -14.74 7.87
CA ASP A 403 -18.39 -15.12 9.06
C ASP A 403 -17.95 -16.49 9.62
N ASN A 404 -17.55 -17.39 8.75
CA ASN A 404 -17.13 -18.77 9.11
C ASN A 404 -15.61 -18.94 8.95
N PRO A 405 -14.99 -19.84 9.73
CA PRO A 405 -13.60 -20.23 9.52
C PRO A 405 -13.39 -20.85 8.13
N VAL A 406 -12.30 -20.48 7.46
CA VAL A 406 -11.94 -20.95 6.11
C VAL A 406 -10.63 -21.72 6.14
N THR A 407 -10.48 -22.68 5.24
CA THR A 407 -9.26 -23.50 5.07
C THR A 407 -8.34 -22.91 4.00
N HIS A 408 -7.11 -23.45 3.90
CA HIS A 408 -6.23 -23.13 2.78
C HIS A 408 -6.86 -23.49 1.41
N ALA A 409 -7.66 -24.55 1.32
CA ALA A 409 -8.34 -24.94 0.09
C ALA A 409 -9.36 -23.89 -0.33
N ASP A 410 -10.20 -23.45 0.60
CA ASP A 410 -11.18 -22.37 0.37
C ASP A 410 -10.50 -21.08 -0.09
N LEU A 411 -9.35 -20.75 0.49
CA LEU A 411 -8.58 -19.55 0.11
C LEU A 411 -7.98 -19.66 -1.30
N ILE A 412 -7.52 -20.86 -1.70
CA ILE A 412 -6.98 -21.09 -3.06
C ILE A 412 -8.11 -20.96 -4.10
N GLU A 413 -9.30 -21.44 -3.77
CA GLU A 413 -10.46 -21.34 -4.66
C GLU A 413 -10.99 -19.89 -4.76
N ALA A 414 -11.10 -19.20 -3.62
CA ALA A 414 -11.68 -17.86 -3.57
C ALA A 414 -10.74 -16.74 -4.05
N LEU A 415 -9.42 -16.92 -3.88
CA LEU A 415 -8.43 -15.86 -4.09
C LEU A 415 -7.37 -16.26 -5.13
N PRO A 416 -7.46 -15.78 -6.38
CA PRO A 416 -6.56 -16.18 -7.48
C PRO A 416 -5.06 -15.96 -7.20
N PHE A 417 -4.72 -15.01 -6.31
CA PHE A 417 -3.34 -14.73 -5.91
C PHE A 417 -2.83 -15.64 -4.79
N TYR A 418 -3.71 -16.40 -4.10
CA TYR A 418 -3.33 -17.26 -2.98
C TYR A 418 -2.86 -18.62 -3.48
N LYS A 419 -1.54 -18.82 -3.55
CA LYS A 419 -0.92 -20.05 -4.08
C LYS A 419 -0.29 -20.88 -2.96
N SER A 420 -0.34 -22.21 -3.11
CA SER A 420 0.23 -23.15 -2.14
C SER A 420 1.72 -22.91 -1.83
N SER A 421 2.49 -22.44 -2.80
CA SER A 421 3.93 -22.16 -2.64
C SER A 421 4.24 -20.96 -1.73
N GLN A 422 3.33 -20.00 -1.63
CA GLN A 422 3.51 -18.74 -0.88
C GLN A 422 2.56 -18.62 0.32
N LYS A 423 1.74 -19.65 0.60
CA LYS A 423 0.66 -19.60 1.60
C LYS A 423 1.12 -19.12 2.99
N ASN A 424 2.24 -19.63 3.47
CA ASN A 424 2.74 -19.31 4.81
C ASN A 424 3.26 -17.86 4.91
N GLU A 425 3.96 -17.39 3.89
CA GLU A 425 4.46 -16.01 3.85
C GLU A 425 3.31 -15.02 3.74
N LEU A 426 2.37 -15.25 2.82
CA LEU A 426 1.18 -14.42 2.65
C LEU A 426 0.33 -14.38 3.92
N MET A 427 0.15 -15.52 4.59
CA MET A 427 -0.62 -15.59 5.84
C MET A 427 0.08 -14.80 6.94
N THR A 428 1.41 -14.92 7.08
CA THR A 428 2.19 -14.15 8.06
C THR A 428 2.07 -12.64 7.85
N LEU A 429 2.19 -12.19 6.60
CA LEU A 429 2.02 -10.78 6.26
C LEU A 429 0.58 -10.30 6.46
N ALA A 430 -0.42 -11.13 6.11
CA ALA A 430 -1.83 -10.81 6.30
C ALA A 430 -2.18 -10.65 7.78
N GLN A 431 -1.66 -11.51 8.64
CA GLN A 431 -1.84 -11.40 10.09
C GLN A 431 -1.19 -10.14 10.66
N ALA A 432 0.03 -9.82 10.23
CA ALA A 432 0.71 -8.59 10.64
C ALA A 432 -0.08 -7.34 10.19
N TYR A 433 -0.62 -7.36 8.98
CA TYR A 433 -1.45 -6.28 8.46
C TYR A 433 -2.80 -6.18 9.19
N ALA A 434 -3.51 -7.30 9.38
CA ALA A 434 -4.76 -7.32 10.13
C ALA A 434 -4.56 -6.71 11.54
N TYR A 435 -3.46 -7.10 12.20
CA TYR A 435 -3.10 -6.52 13.49
C TYR A 435 -2.90 -5.00 13.45
N SER A 436 -2.21 -4.47 12.43
CA SER A 436 -2.04 -3.02 12.25
C SER A 436 -3.37 -2.28 12.02
N GLN A 437 -4.41 -3.00 11.59
CA GLN A 437 -5.77 -2.49 11.38
C GLN A 437 -6.73 -2.86 12.54
N HIS A 438 -6.20 -3.19 13.72
CA HIS A 438 -6.98 -3.64 14.88
C HIS A 438 -7.83 -4.89 14.60
N GLY A 439 -7.27 -5.82 13.84
CA GLY A 439 -7.86 -7.13 13.58
C GLY A 439 -6.94 -8.26 14.03
N LEU A 440 -7.51 -9.40 14.31
CA LEU A 440 -6.80 -10.63 14.68
C LEU A 440 -7.23 -11.76 13.74
N ILE A 441 -6.27 -12.46 13.15
CA ILE A 441 -6.54 -13.70 12.42
C ILE A 441 -6.15 -14.87 13.31
N LYS A 442 -7.15 -15.59 13.81
CA LYS A 442 -6.98 -16.83 14.59
C LYS A 442 -6.76 -18.02 13.66
N LYS A 443 -5.98 -18.99 14.13
CA LYS A 443 -5.75 -20.27 13.47
C LYS A 443 -6.17 -21.39 14.44
N THR A 444 -7.05 -22.26 13.98
CA THR A 444 -7.51 -23.42 14.75
C THR A 444 -7.24 -24.70 13.97
N TYR A 445 -7.09 -25.81 14.69
CA TYR A 445 -6.91 -27.13 14.11
C TYR A 445 -8.12 -28.01 14.43
N MET A 446 -8.74 -28.58 13.41
CA MET A 446 -9.77 -29.62 13.56
C MET A 446 -9.40 -30.78 12.65
N ASP A 447 -9.29 -31.97 13.20
CA ASP A 447 -8.92 -33.21 12.48
C ASP A 447 -7.67 -33.09 11.61
N GLY A 448 -6.67 -32.33 12.08
CA GLY A 448 -5.41 -32.08 11.36
C GLY A 448 -5.48 -31.03 10.24
N ILE A 449 -6.63 -30.39 10.06
CA ILE A 449 -6.84 -29.32 9.07
C ILE A 449 -6.75 -27.95 9.75
N GLU A 450 -6.04 -27.02 9.11
CA GLU A 450 -5.92 -25.62 9.56
C GLU A 450 -7.12 -24.79 9.08
N PHE A 451 -7.75 -24.11 10.01
CA PHE A 451 -8.82 -23.14 9.77
C PHE A 451 -8.39 -21.73 10.20
N PHE A 452 -8.77 -20.73 9.43
CA PHE A 452 -8.48 -19.33 9.69
C PHE A 452 -9.77 -18.53 9.82
N LYS A 453 -9.82 -17.64 10.83
CA LYS A 453 -10.93 -16.71 11.04
C LYS A 453 -10.39 -15.34 11.46
N GLY A 454 -10.90 -14.28 10.85
CA GLY A 454 -10.63 -12.91 11.23
C GLY A 454 -11.61 -12.41 12.28
N GLU A 455 -11.13 -11.66 13.26
CA GLU A 455 -11.92 -11.01 14.29
C GLU A 455 -11.47 -9.55 14.47
N ALA A 456 -12.41 -8.62 14.59
CA ALA A 456 -12.11 -7.23 14.89
C ALA A 456 -11.74 -7.08 16.38
N LEU A 457 -10.71 -6.29 16.65
CA LEU A 457 -10.28 -5.94 18.01
C LEU A 457 -10.84 -4.57 18.39
N GLU A 458 -11.67 -4.54 19.42
CA GLU A 458 -12.19 -3.31 20.00
C GLU A 458 -11.21 -2.81 21.08
N LYS A 459 -10.78 -1.54 20.98
CA LYS A 459 -9.93 -0.94 22.01
C LYS A 459 -10.68 -0.83 23.32
N THR A 460 -10.02 -1.15 24.41
CA THR A 460 -10.59 -1.00 25.75
C THR A 460 -10.83 0.47 26.06
N ASP A 461 -12.07 0.79 26.44
CA ASP A 461 -12.42 2.07 27.04
C ASP A 461 -12.30 1.95 28.57
N LEU A 462 -11.31 2.65 29.15
CA LEU A 462 -11.11 2.66 30.61
C LEU A 462 -12.27 3.28 31.40
N ASN A 463 -13.20 3.97 30.76
CA ASN A 463 -14.42 4.46 31.37
C ASN A 463 -15.52 3.40 31.45
N GLN A 464 -15.32 2.25 30.78
CA GLN A 464 -16.32 1.20 30.61
C GLN A 464 -15.73 -0.20 30.80
N VAL A 465 -14.97 -0.44 31.87
CA VAL A 465 -14.44 -1.78 32.13
C VAL A 465 -15.55 -2.75 32.53
N ILE A 466 -15.46 -3.98 32.02
CA ILE A 466 -16.51 -5.00 32.10
C ILE A 466 -16.38 -5.76 33.41
N LEU A 467 -17.47 -5.80 34.20
CA LEU A 467 -17.59 -6.65 35.36
C LEU A 467 -19.05 -6.91 35.72
N SER A 468 -19.26 -7.90 36.57
CA SER A 468 -20.53 -8.14 37.26
C SER A 468 -20.31 -8.19 38.76
N TYR A 469 -21.26 -7.76 39.53
CA TYR A 469 -21.17 -7.75 40.99
C TYR A 469 -22.47 -8.17 41.68
N THR A 470 -22.31 -8.69 42.89
CA THR A 470 -23.43 -8.98 43.81
C THR A 470 -23.03 -8.64 45.22
N LYS A 471 -24.01 -8.45 46.10
CA LYS A 471 -23.81 -8.24 47.52
C LYS A 471 -24.51 -9.35 48.30
N GLY A 472 -23.79 -10.01 49.21
CA GLY A 472 -24.36 -11.09 49.99
C GLY A 472 -23.41 -11.60 51.05
N THR A 473 -23.98 -12.22 52.07
CA THR A 473 -23.30 -12.82 53.25
C THR A 473 -23.33 -14.34 53.22
N THR A 474 -24.31 -14.90 52.53
CA THR A 474 -24.49 -16.35 52.42
C THR A 474 -24.00 -16.87 51.06
N PRO A 475 -23.61 -18.17 51.00
CA PRO A 475 -23.21 -18.79 49.71
C PRO A 475 -24.28 -18.68 48.64
N GLU A 476 -25.56 -18.71 48.99
CA GLU A 476 -26.67 -18.56 48.06
C GLU A 476 -26.70 -17.12 47.47
N GLU A 477 -26.52 -16.09 48.31
CA GLU A 477 -26.52 -14.69 47.87
C GLU A 477 -25.33 -14.37 46.98
N PHE A 478 -24.09 -14.71 47.39
CA PHE A 478 -22.87 -14.35 46.64
C PHE A 478 -22.52 -15.29 45.49
N ASN A 479 -23.26 -16.35 45.25
CA ASN A 479 -23.17 -17.15 44.03
C ASN A 479 -24.29 -16.88 43.03
N ASN A 480 -25.26 -16.03 43.38
CA ASN A 480 -26.40 -15.68 42.55
C ASN A 480 -26.60 -14.16 42.51
N ASN A 481 -27.61 -13.71 41.79
CA ASN A 481 -28.07 -12.32 41.72
C ASN A 481 -27.01 -11.29 41.28
N TYR A 482 -26.12 -11.69 40.38
CA TYR A 482 -25.10 -10.77 39.80
C TYR A 482 -25.77 -9.72 38.92
N THR A 483 -25.32 -8.47 39.04
CA THR A 483 -25.68 -7.35 38.18
C THR A 483 -24.51 -7.04 37.22
N ASN A 484 -24.76 -7.04 35.91
CA ASN A 484 -23.81 -6.62 34.93
C ASN A 484 -23.58 -5.11 35.00
N ALA A 485 -22.31 -4.69 34.95
CA ALA A 485 -21.94 -3.27 35.01
C ALA A 485 -20.75 -2.96 34.12
N LYS A 486 -20.72 -1.73 33.64
CA LYS A 486 -19.55 -1.10 33.05
C LYS A 486 -19.19 0.10 33.91
N VAL A 487 -17.96 0.14 34.43
CA VAL A 487 -17.54 1.17 35.40
C VAL A 487 -16.21 1.79 34.96
N PRO A 488 -15.92 3.04 35.33
CA PRO A 488 -14.61 3.61 35.13
C PRO A 488 -13.55 2.84 35.95
N PHE A 489 -12.43 2.51 35.30
CA PHE A 489 -11.33 1.75 35.89
C PHE A 489 -10.82 2.41 37.19
N ASN A 490 -10.64 3.74 37.19
CA ASN A 490 -10.21 4.51 38.36
C ASN A 490 -11.24 4.59 39.49
N GLN A 491 -12.41 3.98 39.33
CA GLN A 491 -13.45 3.90 40.34
C GLN A 491 -13.71 2.46 40.86
N LEU A 492 -12.87 1.48 40.44
CA LEU A 492 -13.01 0.09 40.89
C LEU A 492 -12.98 -0.05 42.43
N HIS A 493 -12.25 0.80 43.15
CA HIS A 493 -12.22 0.81 44.61
C HIS A 493 -13.61 0.99 45.21
N LYS A 494 -14.54 1.69 44.57
CA LYS A 494 -15.91 1.87 45.05
C LYS A 494 -16.69 0.55 45.14
N LEU A 495 -16.32 -0.45 44.34
CA LEU A 495 -16.93 -1.78 44.35
C LEU A 495 -16.10 -2.78 45.16
N THR A 496 -14.77 -2.75 45.00
CA THR A 496 -13.88 -3.73 45.62
C THR A 496 -13.62 -3.50 47.10
N HIS A 497 -14.05 -2.37 47.69
CA HIS A 497 -13.91 -2.00 49.11
C HIS A 497 -15.23 -1.94 49.87
N MET A 498 -16.33 -2.36 49.24
CA MET A 498 -17.60 -2.50 49.96
C MET A 498 -17.67 -3.83 50.71
N ASP A 499 -18.08 -3.81 51.95
CA ASP A 499 -18.31 -5.03 52.70
C ASP A 499 -19.33 -5.95 52.02
N PHE A 500 -19.06 -7.24 52.05
CA PHE A 500 -19.91 -8.29 51.45
C PHE A 500 -20.14 -8.15 49.93
N MET A 501 -19.33 -7.37 49.25
CA MET A 501 -19.37 -7.26 47.79
C MET A 501 -18.55 -8.40 47.19
N HIS A 502 -19.11 -9.03 46.16
CA HIS A 502 -18.44 -10.04 45.32
C HIS A 502 -18.56 -9.63 43.87
N TRP A 503 -17.52 -9.84 43.07
CA TRP A 503 -17.51 -9.45 41.67
C TRP A 503 -16.78 -10.46 40.79
N VAL A 504 -17.05 -10.40 39.46
CA VAL A 504 -16.45 -11.21 38.42
C VAL A 504 -16.09 -10.27 37.27
N ASN A 505 -14.96 -10.48 36.62
CA ASN A 505 -14.48 -9.65 35.52
C ASN A 505 -15.09 -10.02 34.16
N HIS A 506 -16.31 -10.53 34.16
CA HIS A 506 -17.14 -10.83 32.99
C HIS A 506 -18.60 -10.46 33.28
N HIS A 507 -19.41 -10.38 32.23
CA HIS A 507 -20.85 -10.30 32.35
C HIS A 507 -21.48 -11.69 32.40
N PHE A 508 -22.68 -11.79 32.91
CA PHE A 508 -23.50 -13.00 32.85
C PHE A 508 -24.62 -12.88 31.82
N LEU A 509 -25.09 -14.03 31.31
CA LEU A 509 -26.31 -14.13 30.53
C LEU A 509 -27.51 -13.57 31.31
N ASN A 510 -28.60 -13.22 30.61
CA ASN A 510 -29.87 -12.78 31.23
C ASN A 510 -29.92 -11.35 31.80
N GLY A 511 -29.17 -10.45 31.19
CA GLY A 511 -29.38 -9.01 31.40
C GLY A 511 -28.80 -8.45 32.71
N ASN A 512 -29.48 -7.48 33.31
CA ASN A 512 -28.95 -6.72 34.42
C ASN A 512 -28.85 -7.51 35.75
N ILE A 513 -29.62 -8.60 35.91
CA ILE A 513 -29.60 -9.42 37.12
C ILE A 513 -29.59 -10.90 36.70
N HIS A 514 -28.49 -11.57 37.00
CA HIS A 514 -28.38 -13.02 36.85
C HIS A 514 -28.98 -13.72 38.06
N LYS A 515 -29.94 -14.59 37.87
CA LYS A 515 -30.65 -15.32 38.92
C LYS A 515 -30.24 -16.78 39.07
N GLY A 516 -29.39 -17.28 38.20
CA GLY A 516 -28.86 -18.64 38.27
C GLY A 516 -27.62 -18.76 39.14
N HIS A 517 -27.23 -20.00 39.48
CA HIS A 517 -25.96 -20.23 40.17
C HIS A 517 -24.79 -19.85 39.26
N ARG A 518 -23.79 -19.15 39.81
CA ARG A 518 -22.59 -18.73 39.11
C ARG A 518 -21.85 -19.94 38.54
N CYS A 519 -21.87 -20.08 37.22
CA CYS A 519 -21.19 -21.16 36.51
C CYS A 519 -20.62 -20.65 35.20
N ASP A 520 -19.66 -21.39 34.64
CA ASP A 520 -18.94 -21.00 33.42
C ASP A 520 -19.83 -20.90 32.17
N ASN A 521 -20.92 -21.71 32.13
CA ASN A 521 -21.84 -21.70 30.98
C ASN A 521 -22.74 -20.45 30.89
N ASP A 522 -22.89 -19.74 32.00
CA ASP A 522 -23.72 -18.54 32.08
C ASP A 522 -22.90 -17.25 31.89
N VAL A 523 -21.57 -17.35 31.74
CA VAL A 523 -20.67 -16.21 31.53
C VAL A 523 -20.66 -15.80 30.08
N LEU A 524 -20.80 -14.48 29.83
CA LEU A 524 -20.51 -13.89 28.52
C LEU A 524 -19.00 -13.74 28.37
N THR A 525 -18.47 -14.21 27.25
CA THR A 525 -17.04 -14.33 26.99
C THR A 525 -16.27 -13.01 26.81
N PRO A 526 -16.86 -11.86 26.42
CA PRO A 526 -16.14 -10.59 26.32
C PRO A 526 -15.65 -10.09 27.70
N PHE A 527 -14.34 -9.71 27.74
CA PHE A 527 -13.70 -9.13 28.93
C PHE A 527 -12.60 -8.13 28.52
N ASN A 528 -12.28 -7.21 29.43
CA ASN A 528 -11.19 -6.24 29.24
C ASN A 528 -10.34 -6.03 30.51
N LEU A 529 -10.54 -6.87 31.51
CA LEU A 529 -9.76 -6.89 32.76
C LEU A 529 -9.16 -8.27 33.00
N ILE A 530 -7.90 -8.30 33.39
CA ILE A 530 -7.23 -9.46 33.98
C ILE A 530 -7.16 -9.26 35.48
N VAL A 531 -7.46 -10.30 36.22
CA VAL A 531 -7.35 -10.29 37.70
C VAL A 531 -6.42 -11.41 38.14
N VAL A 532 -5.40 -11.08 38.91
CA VAL A 532 -4.46 -12.04 39.49
C VAL A 532 -4.50 -11.94 41.03
N ASP A 533 -4.43 -13.10 41.68
CA ASP A 533 -4.46 -13.24 43.14
C ASP A 533 -3.07 -13.68 43.63
N VAL A 534 -2.49 -12.92 44.55
CA VAL A 534 -1.14 -13.14 45.07
C VAL A 534 -1.19 -13.43 46.55
N ASP A 535 -0.77 -14.63 46.93
CA ASP A 535 -0.88 -15.17 48.28
C ASP A 535 0.48 -15.24 48.97
N GLY A 536 1.12 -14.09 49.19
CA GLY A 536 2.31 -14.00 50.07
C GLY A 536 3.66 -14.33 49.40
N ASP A 537 3.69 -14.64 48.10
CA ASP A 537 4.93 -14.96 47.40
C ASP A 537 5.83 -13.75 47.12
N ILE A 538 5.28 -12.54 47.16
CA ILE A 538 6.01 -11.29 46.95
C ILE A 538 5.37 -10.16 47.79
N ASN A 539 6.20 -9.24 48.27
CA ASN A 539 5.71 -8.03 48.93
C ASN A 539 4.95 -7.14 47.95
N ILE A 540 3.83 -6.54 48.36
CA ILE A 540 2.95 -5.74 47.54
C ILE A 540 3.64 -4.53 46.89
N HIS A 541 4.49 -3.81 47.65
CA HIS A 541 5.24 -2.67 47.09
C HIS A 541 6.22 -3.09 45.99
N LYS A 542 6.80 -4.27 46.13
CA LYS A 542 7.67 -4.85 45.14
C LYS A 542 6.94 -5.25 43.88
N ALA A 543 5.77 -5.87 44.03
CA ALA A 543 4.95 -6.20 42.86
C ALA A 543 4.55 -4.92 42.08
N ILE A 544 4.23 -3.85 42.81
CA ILE A 544 3.96 -2.52 42.22
C ILE A 544 5.16 -2.00 41.45
N ASP A 545 6.38 -2.05 42.01
CA ASP A 545 7.60 -1.59 41.35
C ASP A 545 7.92 -2.38 40.09
N LEU A 546 7.73 -3.70 40.12
CA LEU A 546 7.98 -4.56 38.93
C LEU A 546 7.00 -4.30 37.81
N MET A 547 5.76 -3.97 38.15
CA MET A 547 4.68 -3.75 37.19
C MET A 547 4.47 -2.28 36.81
N ARG A 548 5.23 -1.35 37.35
CA ARG A 548 5.03 0.09 37.23
C ARG A 548 4.92 0.65 35.81
N ASP A 549 5.44 -0.07 34.82
CA ASP A 549 5.33 0.33 33.41
C ASP A 549 3.91 0.16 32.84
N TYR A 550 3.05 -0.61 33.56
CA TYR A 550 1.69 -0.91 33.14
C TYR A 550 0.64 -0.14 33.96
N THR A 551 -0.52 0.02 33.36
CA THR A 551 -1.73 0.47 34.09
C THR A 551 -2.28 -0.70 34.88
N PHE A 552 -2.51 -0.52 36.18
CA PHE A 552 -3.13 -1.52 37.05
C PHE A 552 -3.74 -0.89 38.30
N PHE A 553 -4.61 -1.67 38.92
CA PHE A 553 -5.19 -1.39 40.23
C PHE A 553 -4.83 -2.53 41.15
N VAL A 554 -4.36 -2.22 42.36
CA VAL A 554 -4.02 -3.21 43.39
C VAL A 554 -4.84 -2.95 44.62
N HIS A 555 -5.39 -4.00 45.21
CA HIS A 555 -6.00 -3.96 46.52
C HIS A 555 -5.62 -5.16 47.38
N THR A 556 -5.56 -4.97 48.72
CA THR A 556 -5.31 -6.04 49.66
C THR A 556 -6.51 -6.98 49.76
N THR A 557 -6.28 -8.20 50.20
CA THR A 557 -7.34 -9.16 50.50
C THR A 557 -7.64 -9.22 51.99
N LYS A 558 -8.74 -9.85 52.37
CA LYS A 558 -9.21 -10.02 53.77
C LYS A 558 -8.17 -10.71 54.67
N SER A 559 -7.31 -11.54 54.09
CA SER A 559 -6.26 -12.30 54.79
C SER A 559 -4.89 -11.62 54.74
N ASN A 560 -4.81 -10.35 54.28
CA ASN A 560 -3.56 -9.60 54.24
C ASN A 560 -3.06 -9.28 55.66
N THR A 561 -1.76 -9.46 55.87
CA THR A 561 -1.02 -9.06 57.07
C THR A 561 0.30 -8.40 56.66
N ASP A 562 0.93 -7.66 57.61
CA ASP A 562 2.21 -7.01 57.37
C ASP A 562 3.34 -8.03 57.08
N GLU A 563 3.25 -9.21 57.68
CA GLU A 563 4.24 -10.29 57.52
C GLU A 563 3.98 -11.13 56.28
N ASN A 564 2.73 -11.23 55.85
CA ASN A 564 2.32 -12.04 54.69
C ASN A 564 1.32 -11.24 53.86
N THR A 565 1.85 -10.46 52.91
CA THR A 565 1.04 -9.60 52.05
C THR A 565 0.25 -10.41 51.05
N ARG A 566 -1.09 -10.24 51.10
CA ARG A 566 -2.04 -10.87 50.16
C ARG A 566 -2.84 -9.81 49.46
N PHE A 567 -2.78 -9.83 48.13
CA PHE A 567 -3.38 -8.78 47.33
C PHE A 567 -3.89 -9.30 45.99
N ARG A 568 -4.78 -8.53 45.36
CA ARG A 568 -5.21 -8.71 43.97
C ARG A 568 -4.71 -7.57 43.15
N MET A 569 -4.19 -7.91 41.96
CA MET A 569 -3.82 -6.94 40.94
C MET A 569 -4.79 -7.08 39.78
N VAL A 570 -5.41 -5.99 39.40
CA VAL A 570 -6.38 -5.88 38.29
C VAL A 570 -5.70 -5.08 37.17
N ILE A 571 -5.54 -5.70 36.03
CA ILE A 571 -4.80 -5.14 34.90
C ILE A 571 -5.76 -4.99 33.71
N PRO A 572 -6.05 -3.76 33.24
CA PRO A 572 -6.81 -3.55 32.02
C PRO A 572 -5.94 -3.91 30.82
N ILE A 573 -6.54 -4.58 29.85
CA ILE A 573 -5.86 -4.97 28.60
C ILE A 573 -6.20 -3.99 27.48
N ALA A 574 -5.31 -3.86 26.47
CA ALA A 574 -5.45 -2.87 25.42
C ALA A 574 -6.68 -3.08 24.52
N TYR A 575 -7.20 -4.29 24.46
CA TYR A 575 -8.37 -4.64 23.66
C TYR A 575 -9.36 -5.46 24.45
N THR A 576 -10.66 -5.23 24.22
CA THR A 576 -11.70 -6.15 24.68
C THR A 576 -11.58 -7.45 23.92
N LEU A 577 -11.38 -8.54 24.63
CA LEU A 577 -11.24 -9.88 24.03
C LEU A 577 -12.52 -10.68 24.20
N ASP A 578 -12.81 -11.52 23.22
CA ASP A 578 -13.88 -12.52 23.24
C ASP A 578 -13.25 -13.91 23.14
N LEU A 579 -13.04 -14.57 24.29
CA LEU A 579 -12.38 -15.86 24.38
C LEU A 579 -13.30 -16.90 25.04
N PRO A 580 -13.59 -18.03 24.33
CA PRO A 580 -14.24 -19.17 24.96
C PRO A 580 -13.48 -19.67 26.19
N LYS A 581 -14.14 -20.43 27.05
CA LYS A 581 -13.60 -20.91 28.34
C LYS A 581 -12.21 -21.56 28.22
N GLU A 582 -12.03 -22.43 27.26
CA GLU A 582 -10.76 -23.14 27.04
C GLU A 582 -9.65 -22.18 26.58
N GLU A 583 -9.96 -21.25 25.69
CA GLU A 583 -9.02 -20.24 25.23
C GLU A 583 -8.70 -19.23 26.35
N PHE A 584 -9.68 -18.82 27.14
CA PHE A 584 -9.47 -17.98 28.31
C PHE A 584 -8.53 -18.63 29.35
N SER A 585 -8.73 -19.93 29.62
CA SER A 585 -7.84 -20.67 30.52
C SER A 585 -6.41 -20.75 29.98
N GLY A 586 -6.23 -20.98 28.70
CA GLY A 586 -4.94 -20.95 28.03
C GLY A 586 -4.30 -19.57 28.03
N PHE A 587 -5.09 -18.53 27.76
CA PHE A 587 -4.66 -17.13 27.84
C PHE A 587 -4.17 -16.76 29.25
N MET A 588 -4.94 -17.07 30.27
CA MET A 588 -4.54 -16.83 31.67
C MET A 588 -3.31 -17.63 32.07
N SER A 589 -3.12 -18.85 31.57
CA SER A 589 -1.88 -19.64 31.77
C SER A 589 -0.67 -18.95 31.18
N ASN A 590 -0.79 -18.34 30.01
CA ASN A 590 0.29 -17.56 29.40
C ASN A 590 0.60 -16.28 30.19
N ILE A 591 -0.45 -15.59 30.71
CA ILE A 591 -0.30 -14.42 31.58
C ILE A 591 0.42 -14.78 32.88
N ILE A 592 0.01 -15.86 33.57
CA ILE A 592 0.66 -16.33 34.80
C ILE A 592 2.14 -16.66 34.54
N THR A 593 2.43 -17.27 33.41
CA THR A 593 3.80 -17.56 33.02
C THR A 593 4.62 -16.30 32.74
N TRP A 594 3.98 -15.24 32.25
CA TRP A 594 4.62 -13.97 31.96
C TRP A 594 4.89 -13.13 33.20
N LEU A 595 4.02 -13.19 34.22
CA LEU A 595 4.15 -12.38 35.46
C LEU A 595 5.48 -12.65 36.21
N PRO A 596 6.08 -11.62 36.83
CA PRO A 596 7.35 -11.75 37.56
C PRO A 596 7.22 -12.45 38.93
N PHE A 597 5.99 -12.77 39.36
CA PHE A 597 5.69 -13.42 40.62
C PHE A 597 4.65 -14.54 40.44
N LYS A 598 4.55 -15.40 41.42
CA LYS A 598 3.55 -16.50 41.42
C LYS A 598 2.18 -15.97 41.74
N THR A 599 1.16 -16.61 41.18
CA THR A 599 -0.25 -16.31 41.40
C THR A 599 -1.05 -17.60 41.62
N ASP A 600 -2.23 -17.52 42.23
CA ASP A 600 -3.14 -18.66 42.37
C ASP A 600 -3.59 -19.16 40.97
N ASP A 601 -3.50 -20.47 40.74
CA ASP A 601 -3.92 -21.12 39.51
C ASP A 601 -5.45 -21.04 39.26
N GLN A 602 -6.27 -20.79 40.29
CA GLN A 602 -7.70 -20.66 40.14
C GLN A 602 -8.14 -19.43 39.32
N VAL A 603 -7.24 -18.47 39.06
CA VAL A 603 -7.51 -17.29 38.20
C VAL A 603 -7.83 -17.68 36.75
N LYS A 604 -7.58 -18.94 36.34
CA LYS A 604 -7.87 -19.50 35.01
C LYS A 604 -9.36 -19.77 34.76
N SER A 605 -10.20 -19.71 35.79
CA SER A 605 -11.65 -19.91 35.63
C SER A 605 -12.34 -18.63 35.21
N ILE A 606 -13.10 -18.69 34.12
CA ILE A 606 -13.85 -17.54 33.56
C ILE A 606 -14.93 -17.02 34.52
N SER A 607 -15.44 -17.87 35.41
CA SER A 607 -16.44 -17.51 36.43
C SER A 607 -15.85 -17.28 37.83
N LYS A 608 -14.51 -17.08 37.92
CA LYS A 608 -13.85 -16.82 39.23
C LYS A 608 -14.44 -15.60 39.89
N LYS A 609 -14.88 -15.80 41.13
CA LYS A 609 -15.42 -14.75 42.02
C LYS A 609 -14.30 -14.09 42.81
N TRP A 610 -14.38 -12.78 42.91
CA TRP A 610 -13.50 -11.95 43.74
C TRP A 610 -14.29 -11.33 44.86
N GLU A 611 -13.83 -11.53 46.10
CA GLU A 611 -14.45 -10.92 47.30
C GLU A 611 -13.83 -9.54 47.51
N SER A 612 -14.66 -8.56 47.86
CA SER A 612 -14.21 -7.23 48.28
C SER A 612 -13.39 -7.29 49.57
N CYS A 613 -12.60 -6.28 49.83
CA CYS A 613 -11.83 -6.15 51.06
C CYS A 613 -11.95 -4.75 51.63
N SER A 614 -12.32 -4.66 52.93
CA SER A 614 -12.39 -3.41 53.67
C SER A 614 -11.25 -3.26 54.68
N LYS A 615 -10.28 -4.17 54.71
CA LYS A 615 -9.18 -4.18 55.69
C LYS A 615 -7.84 -3.81 55.08
N GLY A 616 -7.07 -3.01 55.81
CA GLY A 616 -5.65 -2.81 55.64
C GLY A 616 -5.24 -1.37 55.37
N ASP A 617 -4.09 -0.99 55.93
CA ASP A 617 -3.41 0.29 55.74
C ASP A 617 -2.15 0.12 54.89
N ALA A 618 -2.13 -0.87 53.99
CA ALA A 618 -0.94 -1.25 53.23
C ALA A 618 -0.31 -0.12 52.40
N PHE A 619 -1.09 0.89 52.04
CA PHE A 619 -0.67 2.06 51.26
C PHE A 619 -0.71 3.39 52.04
N GLY A 620 -0.92 3.31 53.36
CA GLY A 620 -1.03 4.44 54.26
C GLY A 620 -2.29 4.38 55.10
N PRO A 621 -2.43 5.24 56.15
CA PRO A 621 -3.57 5.22 57.08
C PRO A 621 -4.93 5.29 56.36
N GLY A 622 -5.73 4.25 56.49
CA GLY A 622 -7.05 4.14 55.88
C GLY A 622 -7.07 3.85 54.39
N ILE A 623 -5.90 3.57 53.78
CA ILE A 623 -5.79 3.29 52.34
C ILE A 623 -5.40 1.82 52.16
N ASN A 624 -6.26 1.06 51.47
CA ASN A 624 -6.04 -0.36 51.16
C ASN A 624 -6.04 -0.66 49.65
N TYR A 625 -5.84 0.34 48.81
CA TYR A 625 -5.75 0.23 47.38
C TYR A 625 -4.76 1.22 46.78
N PHE A 626 -4.27 0.90 45.54
CA PHE A 626 -3.35 1.74 44.79
C PHE A 626 -3.65 1.63 43.30
N TYR A 627 -3.62 2.77 42.59
CA TYR A 627 -3.67 2.85 41.14
C TYR A 627 -2.33 3.25 40.57
N ASN A 628 -1.89 2.55 39.53
CA ASN A 628 -0.76 2.92 38.71
C ASN A 628 -1.25 3.31 37.33
N ASP A 629 -0.73 4.42 36.78
CA ASP A 629 -0.99 4.89 35.44
C ASP A 629 0.25 4.62 34.58
N GLY A 630 0.12 3.77 33.59
CA GLY A 630 1.17 3.31 32.69
C GLY A 630 0.59 2.91 31.33
N GLU A 631 1.27 2.04 30.64
CA GLU A 631 0.77 1.49 29.36
C GLU A 631 -0.29 0.39 29.60
N LEU A 632 -1.28 0.30 28.72
CA LEU A 632 -2.20 -0.84 28.73
C LEU A 632 -1.47 -2.11 28.26
N LEU A 633 -1.70 -3.21 28.96
CA LEU A 633 -1.11 -4.50 28.59
C LEU A 633 -1.60 -4.93 27.20
N ASP A 634 -0.68 -5.15 26.24
CA ASP A 634 -0.99 -5.80 24.98
C ASP A 634 -1.31 -7.29 25.23
N PRO A 635 -2.57 -7.74 25.07
CA PRO A 635 -2.95 -9.12 25.36
C PRO A 635 -2.59 -10.09 24.24
N LEU A 636 -2.28 -9.63 23.06
CA LEU A 636 -2.21 -10.45 21.85
C LEU A 636 -1.10 -11.52 21.87
N PRO A 637 0.09 -11.30 22.47
CA PRO A 637 1.08 -12.35 22.61
C PRO A 637 0.61 -13.55 23.45
N PHE A 638 -0.42 -13.36 24.26
CA PHE A 638 -0.91 -14.36 25.21
C PHE A 638 -2.13 -15.13 24.72
N ILE A 639 -2.79 -14.69 23.64
CA ILE A 639 -3.97 -15.37 23.08
C ILE A 639 -3.51 -16.69 22.41
N PRO A 640 -4.01 -17.86 22.88
CA PRO A 640 -3.66 -19.15 22.31
C PRO A 640 -4.02 -19.24 20.81
N ASN A 641 -3.35 -20.14 20.08
CA ASN A 641 -3.63 -20.44 18.67
C ASN A 641 -3.50 -19.24 17.72
N THR A 642 -2.70 -18.24 18.10
CA THR A 642 -2.34 -17.13 17.22
C THR A 642 -0.87 -17.21 16.85
N MET A 643 -0.50 -16.72 15.66
CA MET A 643 0.91 -16.67 15.27
C MET A 643 1.74 -15.76 16.19
N LYS A 644 1.14 -14.73 16.75
CA LYS A 644 1.83 -13.85 17.69
C LYS A 644 2.18 -14.60 18.99
N ASN A 645 1.29 -15.45 19.46
CA ASN A 645 1.53 -16.34 20.60
C ASN A 645 2.57 -17.44 20.26
N GLU A 646 2.42 -18.11 19.11
CA GLU A 646 3.39 -19.12 18.66
C GLU A 646 4.82 -18.54 18.54
N ARG A 647 4.94 -17.33 17.99
CA ARG A 647 6.21 -16.62 17.90
C ARG A 647 6.73 -16.24 19.28
N TYR A 648 5.89 -15.67 20.13
CA TYR A 648 6.22 -15.36 21.52
C TYR A 648 6.71 -16.60 22.28
N LEU A 649 5.99 -17.71 22.20
CA LEU A 649 6.39 -18.97 22.83
C LEU A 649 7.68 -19.54 22.23
N LYS A 650 7.89 -19.44 20.91
CA LYS A 650 9.11 -19.93 20.23
C LYS A 650 10.34 -19.10 20.58
N GLU A 651 10.21 -17.79 20.62
CA GLU A 651 11.28 -16.87 21.00
C GLU A 651 11.66 -17.05 22.47
N ASN A 652 10.68 -17.29 23.33
CA ASN A 652 10.86 -17.46 24.75
C ASN A 652 11.22 -18.88 25.17
N LYS A 653 10.93 -19.91 24.35
CA LYS A 653 11.19 -21.32 24.66
C LYS A 653 12.67 -21.62 24.93
N LYS A 654 13.59 -20.85 24.34
CA LYS A 654 15.02 -20.96 24.60
C LYS A 654 15.45 -20.40 25.97
N ILE A 655 14.66 -19.48 26.53
CA ILE A 655 14.97 -18.74 27.75
C ILE A 655 14.17 -19.30 28.97
N ILE A 656 13.07 -19.99 28.71
CA ILE A 656 12.04 -20.30 29.73
C ILE A 656 12.30 -21.62 30.49
N THR A 657 13.11 -22.54 29.95
CA THR A 657 13.11 -23.95 30.41
C THR A 657 13.65 -24.17 31.84
N ASN A 658 14.39 -23.23 32.46
CA ASN A 658 14.99 -23.42 33.78
C ASN A 658 15.02 -22.16 34.67
N LEU A 659 14.29 -21.09 34.33
CA LEU A 659 14.27 -19.85 35.08
C LEU A 659 13.01 -19.70 35.93
N ASP A 660 13.15 -19.17 37.15
CA ASP A 660 12.02 -18.71 37.95
C ASP A 660 11.32 -17.50 37.29
N ASN A 661 10.13 -17.13 37.76
CA ASN A 661 9.31 -16.07 37.17
C ASN A 661 10.05 -14.73 37.11
N LEU A 662 10.80 -14.39 38.17
CA LEU A 662 11.52 -13.12 38.26
C LEU A 662 12.70 -13.06 37.27
N ALA A 663 13.51 -14.11 37.23
CA ALA A 663 14.63 -14.21 36.29
C ALA A 663 14.17 -14.14 34.85
N ARG A 664 13.09 -14.85 34.51
CA ARG A 664 12.46 -14.83 33.18
C ARG A 664 11.94 -13.44 32.80
N TRP A 665 11.28 -12.77 33.72
CA TRP A 665 10.78 -11.40 33.54
C TRP A 665 11.88 -10.43 33.12
N PHE A 666 13.03 -10.48 33.79
CA PHE A 666 14.16 -9.63 33.44
C PHE A 666 14.87 -10.10 32.18
N ALA A 667 15.04 -11.40 31.96
CA ALA A 667 15.65 -11.95 30.72
C ALA A 667 14.92 -11.49 29.44
N LEU A 668 13.59 -11.50 29.47
CA LEU A 668 12.75 -11.06 28.35
C LEU A 668 12.83 -9.55 28.03
N ARG A 669 13.33 -8.75 28.97
CA ARG A 669 13.48 -7.30 28.83
C ARG A 669 14.92 -6.87 28.54
N MET A 670 15.87 -7.82 28.56
CA MET A 670 17.28 -7.54 28.29
C MET A 670 17.54 -7.53 26.79
N SER A 671 18.01 -6.38 26.28
CA SER A 671 18.46 -6.18 24.91
C SER A 671 19.80 -5.45 24.92
N GLU A 672 20.47 -5.40 23.78
CA GLU A 672 21.70 -4.65 23.62
C GLU A 672 21.46 -3.17 24.00
N GLY A 673 22.28 -2.63 24.92
CA GLY A 673 22.17 -1.27 25.46
C GLY A 673 21.42 -1.14 26.79
N ASN A 674 20.61 -2.13 27.22
CA ASN A 674 19.89 -2.06 28.51
C ASN A 674 20.18 -3.22 29.49
N ARG A 675 21.01 -4.20 29.08
CA ARG A 675 21.30 -5.42 29.85
C ARG A 675 21.85 -5.14 31.25
N ASN A 676 22.79 -4.23 31.37
CA ASN A 676 23.42 -3.88 32.64
C ASN A 676 22.41 -3.30 33.62
N ASN A 677 21.57 -2.37 33.19
CA ASN A 677 20.52 -1.78 34.02
C ASN A 677 19.47 -2.81 34.47
N ASN A 678 18.99 -3.65 33.55
CA ASN A 678 18.04 -4.70 33.89
C ASN A 678 18.65 -5.78 34.78
N MET A 679 19.93 -6.13 34.61
CA MET A 679 20.64 -7.06 35.49
C MET A 679 20.79 -6.47 36.90
N LEU A 680 21.10 -5.18 37.03
CA LEU A 680 21.14 -4.49 38.31
C LEU A 680 19.75 -4.48 38.99
N ARG A 681 18.70 -4.16 38.25
CA ARG A 681 17.31 -4.19 38.76
C ARG A 681 16.94 -5.61 39.21
N TYR A 682 17.35 -6.65 38.50
CA TYR A 682 17.15 -8.05 38.92
C TYR A 682 17.89 -8.35 40.21
N ALA A 683 19.14 -7.99 40.32
CA ALA A 683 19.96 -8.21 41.53
C ALA A 683 19.36 -7.49 42.75
N LEU A 684 18.92 -6.22 42.60
CA LEU A 684 18.23 -5.46 43.64
C LEU A 684 16.89 -6.10 44.00
N ALA A 685 16.15 -6.64 43.00
CA ALA A 685 14.92 -7.35 43.24
C ALA A 685 15.10 -8.62 44.10
N LEU A 686 16.14 -9.37 43.88
CA LEU A 686 16.50 -10.53 44.69
C LEU A 686 16.94 -10.13 46.12
N LYS A 687 17.78 -9.10 46.23
CA LYS A 687 18.16 -8.52 47.52
C LYS A 687 16.95 -8.16 48.38
N ASP A 688 16.03 -7.37 47.81
CA ASP A 688 14.85 -6.89 48.50
C ASP A 688 13.84 -8.03 48.80
N SER A 689 13.96 -9.19 48.17
CA SER A 689 13.25 -10.43 48.52
C SER A 689 13.88 -11.14 49.71
N GLY A 690 14.92 -10.56 50.34
CA GLY A 690 15.57 -11.09 51.52
C GLY A 690 16.66 -12.13 51.24
N LEU A 691 17.07 -12.33 50.00
CA LEU A 691 18.15 -13.26 49.70
C LEU A 691 19.51 -12.72 50.19
N PRO A 692 20.41 -13.56 50.74
CA PRO A 692 21.75 -13.15 51.09
C PRO A 692 22.58 -12.84 49.84
N TYR A 693 23.58 -11.97 49.98
CA TYR A 693 24.41 -11.49 48.85
C TYR A 693 25.00 -12.61 47.99
N GLU A 694 25.49 -13.67 48.62
CA GLU A 694 26.10 -14.83 47.93
C GLU A 694 25.08 -15.55 47.02
N GLU A 695 23.83 -15.66 47.44
CA GLU A 695 22.77 -16.25 46.60
C GLU A 695 22.34 -15.29 45.48
N VAL A 696 22.32 -13.99 45.73
CA VAL A 696 22.06 -12.99 44.70
C VAL A 696 23.15 -13.03 43.64
N GLU A 697 24.41 -13.04 44.03
CA GLU A 697 25.54 -13.16 43.10
C GLU A 697 25.42 -14.41 42.24
N LYS A 698 25.16 -15.57 42.84
CA LYS A 698 24.94 -16.83 42.12
C LYS A 698 23.83 -16.74 41.08
N LYS A 699 22.67 -16.26 41.47
CA LYS A 699 21.51 -16.10 40.58
C LYS A 699 21.73 -15.09 39.45
N VAL A 700 22.51 -14.03 39.68
CA VAL A 700 22.92 -13.05 38.66
C VAL A 700 23.82 -13.71 37.62
N PHE A 701 24.80 -14.50 38.02
CA PHE A 701 25.62 -15.25 37.09
C PHE A 701 24.82 -16.33 36.33
N GLU A 702 23.92 -17.04 37.00
CA GLU A 702 23.06 -18.05 36.39
C GLU A 702 22.19 -17.43 35.31
N LEU A 703 21.54 -16.28 35.58
CA LEU A 703 20.75 -15.57 34.60
C LEU A 703 21.62 -15.08 33.43
N ASN A 704 22.76 -14.45 33.70
CA ASN A 704 23.63 -13.93 32.66
C ASN A 704 24.10 -15.02 31.68
N ASN A 705 24.44 -16.21 32.20
CA ASN A 705 24.89 -17.34 31.39
C ASN A 705 23.80 -17.91 30.46
N GLN A 706 22.53 -17.60 30.72
CA GLN A 706 21.39 -18.03 29.91
C GLN A 706 20.94 -16.98 28.85
N LEU A 707 21.53 -15.79 28.90
CA LEU A 707 21.23 -14.75 27.93
C LEU A 707 21.88 -15.07 26.56
N VAL A 708 21.20 -14.67 25.48
CA VAL A 708 21.73 -14.82 24.11
C VAL A 708 23.02 -14.03 23.90
N ALA A 709 23.14 -12.88 24.59
CA ALA A 709 24.32 -12.03 24.57
C ALA A 709 24.66 -11.64 26.02
N PRO A 710 25.43 -12.48 26.75
CA PRO A 710 25.77 -12.24 28.15
C PRO A 710 26.68 -11.02 28.33
N LEU A 711 26.59 -10.38 29.50
CA LEU A 711 27.60 -9.40 29.95
C LEU A 711 28.90 -10.11 30.27
N SER A 712 30.05 -9.42 30.14
CA SER A 712 31.30 -9.96 30.58
C SER A 712 31.38 -10.13 32.11
N LYS A 713 32.21 -11.03 32.58
CA LYS A 713 32.37 -11.25 34.03
C LYS A 713 32.87 -9.99 34.73
N GLU A 714 33.78 -9.28 34.10
CA GLU A 714 34.34 -8.01 34.58
C GLU A 714 33.22 -6.92 34.69
N GLU A 715 32.37 -6.84 33.71
CA GLU A 715 31.24 -5.86 33.71
C GLU A 715 30.23 -6.19 34.78
N LEU A 716 29.85 -7.45 34.98
CA LEU A 716 28.98 -7.87 36.07
C LEU A 716 29.55 -7.52 37.44
N GLN A 717 30.85 -7.82 37.65
CA GLN A 717 31.50 -7.57 38.92
C GLN A 717 31.71 -6.09 39.21
N SER A 718 32.14 -5.31 38.21
CA SER A 718 32.47 -3.89 38.42
C SER A 718 31.27 -2.97 38.46
N SER A 719 30.15 -3.33 37.85
CA SER A 719 28.94 -2.46 37.78
C SER A 719 27.74 -3.01 38.57
N VAL A 720 27.29 -4.22 38.26
CA VAL A 720 26.07 -4.80 38.84
C VAL A 720 26.29 -5.21 40.29
N LEU A 721 27.26 -6.07 40.53
CA LEU A 721 27.48 -6.65 41.86
C LEU A 721 28.05 -5.64 42.88
N VAL A 722 28.93 -4.73 42.46
CA VAL A 722 29.39 -3.61 43.30
C VAL A 722 28.22 -2.70 43.71
N SER A 723 27.35 -2.39 42.79
CA SER A 723 26.15 -1.55 43.09
C SER A 723 25.17 -2.27 43.99
N THR A 724 24.99 -3.58 43.80
CA THR A 724 24.14 -4.42 44.63
C THR A 724 24.73 -4.56 46.05
N ALA A 725 26.06 -4.79 46.20
CA ALA A 725 26.75 -4.89 47.51
C ALA A 725 26.60 -3.62 48.34
N LYS A 726 26.70 -2.43 47.72
CA LYS A 726 26.44 -1.13 48.39
C LYS A 726 25.05 -1.09 48.99
N GLY A 727 24.07 -1.70 48.35
CA GLY A 727 22.70 -1.79 48.83
C GLY A 727 22.58 -2.66 50.09
N TYR A 728 23.43 -3.63 50.35
CA TYR A 728 23.47 -4.43 51.60
C TYR A 728 24.16 -3.68 52.73
N VAL A 729 25.12 -2.82 52.43
CA VAL A 729 25.87 -2.06 53.45
C VAL A 729 25.07 -0.85 53.93
N ASN A 730 24.32 -0.19 53.03
CA ASN A 730 23.57 1.01 53.37
C ASN A 730 22.15 0.73 53.92
N GLY A 731 21.75 -0.52 54.01
CA GLY A 731 20.42 -0.95 54.46
C GLY A 731 20.34 -1.36 55.94
N LYS A 732 21.19 -0.75 56.81
CA LYS A 732 21.07 -0.84 58.26
C LYS A 732 20.43 0.42 58.83
#